data_506f75c1c66528f52b66876c137c748e
#
_entry.id   506f75c1c66528f52b66876c137c748e
#
_cell.length_a   1.000
_cell.length_b   1.000
_cell.length_c   1.000
_cell.angle_alpha   90.00
_cell.angle_beta   90.00
_cell.angle_gamma   90.00
#
_symmetry.space_group_name_H-M   'P 1'
#
loop_
_entity.id
_entity.type
_entity.pdbx_description
1 polymer ?
#
loop_
_entity_poly.entity_id
_entity_poly.type
_entity_poly.pdbx_seq_one_letter_code
_entity_poly.pdbx_strand_id
1 'polypeptide(L)'
;MKIRIFLASAAMLCSAVMLSHIHAAAENIRRTPVFSGIEQFELPMGTPESWENPEEGVFYYYDIDGIAVTGEVMIGDTPYLFAPDGQQCTGWQTVFGKRYFYDVLTGQPQFGWISYLDRYYYVDAANGKQSDTQAALPSLQGNSDTPYYALDEYGILQTGFFTESDGSRYYADPATGEMAFGTVDIDGVPYRFDKDGKQLTGWQNCNANLYYFDPETGESQLGWMEWNGSRYYITPEGGKQIGEIVADGIPYVLDNFGRQKTGFRTLSDGTVHCYDTDGTALCGLHTVQGSTYLFSEDGAMETGWQTVGTDTYYFQTGSGAATVGAAQIDGSGYHFSASGALEYGLIQDGGSTYYAGENGVLQTGWITLDSQRYYFHPESYLAVTGIAFIDNTPYCFSASGEMQYGLADAGTGLCYAGTDGALQTGWIRVGQEQYYFQPKTYLAAQGFTAIDGKKYYFQSSGCMARDWIQNGTEYAYADEFGVIQDDLYKQSTAPYNPMAVLKADSVTNLNGVTTYQYFIRNHNVYNIDLPNYRMTDVIGVTVHNTPRVTANTGTTQAEQYTRATINGNMNDVRVHYYVDENCAWQNSSHAFTGWHAADGAGDGNRKTISIECIMASSTDATSLKAEDNCARLAAYLLFLYHKDVSSLYTHTHWLNVRDGKTGSTDYLNTASHPYKMCPYYILPHWNSFKAKVQQYIDILNAKG
;
A
#
# COMPACT_ATOMS: atom_id res chain seq x y z
N MET A 1 15.26 -40.02 -26.05
CA MET A 1 14.64 -40.24 -24.73
C MET A 1 13.22 -40.87 -24.88
N LYS A 2 13.11 -42.04 -25.54
CA LYS A 2 11.86 -42.80 -25.74
C LYS A 2 12.04 -44.29 -25.93
N ILE A 3 13.09 -44.90 -25.35
CA ILE A 3 13.38 -46.36 -25.52
C ILE A 3 13.69 -47.05 -24.17
N ARG A 4 13.41 -46.44 -23.02
CA ARG A 4 13.66 -47.09 -21.70
C ARG A 4 12.42 -47.43 -20.88
N ILE A 5 11.20 -47.31 -21.40
CA ILE A 5 9.97 -47.60 -20.66
C ILE A 5 9.33 -48.96 -21.03
N PHE A 6 9.81 -49.65 -22.05
CA PHE A 6 9.16 -50.92 -22.51
C PHE A 6 9.80 -52.21 -21.98
N LEU A 7 10.90 -52.14 -21.23
CA LEU A 7 11.56 -53.34 -20.67
C LEU A 7 11.23 -53.58 -19.17
N ALA A 8 10.69 -52.62 -18.46
CA ALA A 8 10.31 -52.81 -17.06
C ALA A 8 8.92 -53.50 -16.87
N SER A 9 8.07 -53.44 -17.89
CA SER A 9 6.71 -54.03 -17.78
C SER A 9 6.65 -55.51 -18.11
N ALA A 10 7.64 -56.05 -18.82
CA ALA A 10 7.69 -57.50 -19.15
C ALA A 10 8.34 -58.32 -18.04
N ALA A 11 9.21 -57.76 -17.24
CA ALA A 11 9.82 -58.41 -16.08
C ALA A 11 8.89 -58.55 -14.88
N MET A 12 7.94 -57.59 -14.69
CA MET A 12 6.95 -57.69 -13.60
C MET A 12 5.80 -58.66 -13.90
N LEU A 13 5.47 -58.95 -15.15
CA LEU A 13 4.44 -59.94 -15.44
C LEU A 13 4.96 -61.38 -15.38
N CYS A 14 6.24 -61.65 -15.61
CA CYS A 14 6.83 -62.93 -15.43
C CYS A 14 7.02 -63.31 -13.97
N SER A 15 7.35 -62.35 -13.09
CA SER A 15 7.49 -62.59 -11.65
C SER A 15 6.14 -62.88 -10.96
N ALA A 16 5.05 -62.28 -11.38
CA ALA A 16 3.73 -62.49 -10.79
C ALA A 16 3.13 -63.88 -11.15
N VAL A 17 3.46 -64.44 -12.31
CA VAL A 17 2.99 -65.75 -12.73
C VAL A 17 3.86 -66.85 -12.09
N MET A 18 5.15 -66.64 -11.85
CA MET A 18 5.97 -67.57 -11.11
C MET A 18 5.65 -67.60 -9.61
N LEU A 19 5.35 -66.43 -8.99
CA LEU A 19 4.93 -66.40 -7.55
C LEU A 19 3.66 -67.20 -7.28
N SER A 20 2.70 -67.23 -8.20
CA SER A 20 1.46 -67.99 -7.99
C SER A 20 1.66 -69.54 -8.09
N HIS A 21 2.67 -69.98 -8.83
CA HIS A 21 3.03 -71.40 -8.93
C HIS A 21 3.93 -71.88 -7.78
N ILE A 22 4.75 -70.98 -7.22
CA ILE A 22 5.60 -71.24 -6.07
C ILE A 22 4.77 -71.34 -4.78
N HIS A 23 3.69 -70.51 -4.64
CA HIS A 23 2.77 -70.60 -3.49
C HIS A 23 2.01 -71.96 -3.46
N ALA A 24 1.61 -72.48 -4.61
CA ALA A 24 0.93 -73.76 -4.69
C ALA A 24 1.89 -74.95 -4.39
N ALA A 25 3.16 -74.82 -4.74
CA ALA A 25 4.18 -75.83 -4.41
C ALA A 25 4.61 -75.75 -2.93
N ALA A 26 4.62 -74.52 -2.32
CA ALA A 26 4.96 -74.33 -0.90
C ALA A 26 3.88 -74.87 0.04
N GLU A 27 2.59 -74.83 -0.32
CA GLU A 27 1.54 -75.45 0.49
C GLU A 27 1.58 -76.97 0.47
N ASN A 28 2.05 -77.58 -0.57
CA ASN A 28 2.25 -79.05 -0.60
C ASN A 28 3.49 -79.52 0.19
N ILE A 29 4.50 -78.65 0.37
CA ILE A 29 5.71 -78.97 1.18
C ILE A 29 5.44 -78.78 2.66
N ARG A 30 4.36 -78.12 3.10
CA ARG A 30 3.98 -77.95 4.53
C ARG A 30 3.38 -79.17 5.16
N ARG A 31 3.12 -80.24 4.43
CA ARG A 31 2.74 -81.55 5.02
C ARG A 31 3.96 -82.45 5.18
N THR A 32 4.81 -82.12 6.14
CA THR A 32 5.79 -83.04 6.65
C THR A 32 5.03 -84.19 7.33
N PRO A 33 5.22 -85.45 7.01
CA PRO A 33 4.65 -86.55 7.80
C PRO A 33 5.26 -86.41 9.18
N VAL A 34 4.42 -85.99 10.14
CA VAL A 34 4.77 -86.17 11.55
C VAL A 34 4.56 -87.65 11.84
N PHE A 35 5.64 -88.40 12.08
CA PHE A 35 5.59 -89.79 12.53
C PHE A 35 4.97 -89.78 13.95
N SER A 36 3.67 -89.61 14.06
CA SER A 36 2.94 -89.80 15.28
C SER A 36 1.65 -90.59 14.98
N GLY A 37 1.74 -91.85 15.03
CA GLY A 37 0.63 -92.74 14.84
C GLY A 37 1.17 -94.11 14.34
N ILE A 38 1.04 -95.14 15.14
CA ILE A 38 1.45 -96.48 14.73
C ILE A 38 0.37 -96.99 13.80
N GLU A 39 0.49 -96.67 12.50
CA GLU A 39 -0.11 -97.45 11.43
C GLU A 39 0.83 -98.64 11.16
N GLN A 40 0.30 -99.88 11.28
CA GLN A 40 1.06 -101.03 10.89
C GLN A 40 1.08 -101.08 9.39
N PHE A 41 2.25 -100.77 8.82
CA PHE A 41 2.52 -100.97 7.39
C PHE A 41 3.01 -102.39 7.21
N GLU A 42 2.44 -103.07 6.18
CA GLU A 42 3.06 -104.30 5.68
C GLU A 42 4.25 -103.84 4.80
N LEU A 43 5.47 -104.18 5.28
CA LEU A 43 6.68 -103.76 4.56
C LEU A 43 6.82 -104.67 3.32
N PRO A 44 7.17 -104.05 2.14
CA PRO A 44 7.42 -104.78 0.93
C PRO A 44 8.59 -105.73 1.12
N MET A 45 8.51 -106.84 0.39
CA MET A 45 9.59 -107.82 0.31
C MET A 45 10.27 -107.79 -1.04
N GLY A 46 11.64 -107.83 -1.07
CA GLY A 46 12.45 -107.78 -2.25
C GLY A 46 13.72 -108.66 -2.16
N THR A 47 14.67 -108.39 -3.02
CA THR A 47 15.96 -109.08 -3.09
C THR A 47 16.81 -108.69 -1.85
N PRO A 48 17.26 -109.64 -1.00
CA PRO A 48 18.09 -109.34 0.12
C PRO A 48 19.32 -108.50 -0.15
N GLU A 49 19.65 -107.60 0.80
CA GLU A 49 20.77 -106.65 0.76
C GLU A 49 20.89 -105.86 -0.58
N SER A 50 19.75 -105.47 -1.18
CA SER A 50 19.76 -104.81 -2.49
C SER A 50 18.78 -103.57 -2.46
N TRP A 51 19.05 -102.69 -3.35
CA TRP A 51 18.18 -101.60 -3.68
C TRP A 51 17.20 -102.03 -4.80
N GLU A 52 15.96 -101.68 -4.65
CA GLU A 52 14.95 -101.80 -5.69
C GLU A 52 14.21 -100.49 -5.93
N ASN A 53 13.80 -100.26 -7.16
CA ASN A 53 13.03 -99.14 -7.56
C ASN A 53 11.81 -99.59 -8.35
N PRO A 54 10.72 -100.04 -7.65
CA PRO A 54 9.55 -100.58 -8.32
C PRO A 54 8.75 -99.59 -9.10
N GLU A 55 8.88 -98.33 -8.77
CA GLU A 55 8.26 -97.16 -9.48
C GLU A 55 9.27 -96.04 -9.55
N GLU A 56 9.16 -95.15 -10.59
CA GLU A 56 10.08 -94.02 -10.76
C GLU A 56 10.04 -93.14 -9.51
N GLY A 57 11.21 -92.96 -8.89
CA GLY A 57 11.36 -92.13 -7.66
C GLY A 57 11.01 -92.79 -6.33
N VAL A 58 10.67 -94.10 -6.36
CA VAL A 58 10.35 -94.87 -5.16
C VAL A 58 11.44 -95.90 -4.98
N PHE A 59 12.24 -95.80 -3.92
CA PHE A 59 13.33 -96.64 -3.62
C PHE A 59 13.14 -97.36 -2.31
N TYR A 60 13.48 -98.69 -2.30
CA TYR A 60 13.52 -99.52 -1.10
C TYR A 60 14.90 -100.11 -1.00
N TYR A 61 15.35 -100.38 0.21
CA TYR A 61 16.44 -101.23 0.52
C TYR A 61 15.96 -102.38 1.39
N TYR A 62 16.37 -103.55 1.01
CA TYR A 62 15.93 -104.73 1.74
C TYR A 62 17.09 -105.25 2.60
N ASP A 63 16.74 -105.75 3.84
CA ASP A 63 17.67 -106.33 4.76
C ASP A 63 18.06 -107.72 4.28
N ILE A 64 18.83 -108.49 5.14
CA ILE A 64 19.30 -109.82 4.86
C ILE A 64 18.18 -110.86 4.69
N ASP A 65 16.99 -110.56 5.31
CA ASP A 65 15.83 -111.38 5.20
C ASP A 65 14.90 -110.98 4.05
N GLY A 66 15.30 -109.98 3.28
CA GLY A 66 14.55 -109.43 2.14
C GLY A 66 13.33 -108.62 2.58
N ILE A 67 13.34 -108.05 3.75
CA ILE A 67 12.31 -107.19 4.29
C ILE A 67 12.76 -105.69 4.08
N ALA A 68 11.91 -104.86 3.60
CA ALA A 68 12.24 -103.44 3.45
C ALA A 68 12.64 -102.80 4.79
N VAL A 69 13.78 -102.13 4.82
CA VAL A 69 14.27 -101.44 6.04
C VAL A 69 13.48 -100.17 6.35
N THR A 70 13.39 -99.76 7.59
CA THR A 70 12.69 -98.56 8.05
C THR A 70 13.58 -97.76 9.00
N GLY A 71 13.35 -96.45 9.09
CA GLY A 71 14.11 -95.57 10.01
C GLY A 71 15.50 -95.25 9.42
N GLU A 72 16.41 -94.83 10.29
CA GLU A 72 17.77 -94.45 9.88
C GLU A 72 18.61 -95.76 9.84
N VAL A 73 19.18 -96.05 8.65
CA VAL A 73 19.91 -97.27 8.39
C VAL A 73 21.25 -96.95 7.70
N MET A 74 22.34 -97.57 8.19
CA MET A 74 23.64 -97.50 7.56
C MET A 74 23.74 -98.55 6.43
N ILE A 75 23.97 -98.11 5.20
CA ILE A 75 24.18 -98.95 4.06
C ILE A 75 25.57 -98.64 3.54
N GLY A 76 26.50 -99.59 3.79
CA GLY A 76 27.88 -99.25 3.74
C GLY A 76 28.27 -98.25 4.82
N ASP A 77 29.00 -97.17 4.43
CA ASP A 77 29.38 -96.07 5.33
C ASP A 77 28.45 -94.86 5.23
N THR A 78 27.27 -95.04 4.61
CA THR A 78 26.38 -93.90 4.32
C THR A 78 25.07 -94.13 5.04
N PRO A 79 24.59 -93.23 5.90
CA PRO A 79 23.27 -93.23 6.49
C PRO A 79 22.19 -92.87 5.46
N TYR A 80 21.10 -93.62 5.45
CA TYR A 80 19.86 -93.37 4.74
C TYR A 80 18.70 -93.39 5.67
N LEU A 81 17.65 -92.69 5.30
CA LEU A 81 16.42 -92.67 6.06
C LEU A 81 15.28 -93.31 5.26
N PHE A 82 14.56 -94.21 5.89
CA PHE A 82 13.40 -94.84 5.29
C PHE A 82 12.14 -94.57 6.16
N ALA A 83 11.04 -94.34 5.46
CA ALA A 83 9.74 -94.14 6.03
C ALA A 83 9.19 -95.44 6.69
N PRO A 84 8.13 -95.37 7.54
CA PRO A 84 7.55 -96.63 8.16
C PRO A 84 7.00 -97.60 7.17
N ASP A 85 6.71 -97.23 5.93
CA ASP A 85 6.31 -98.07 4.82
C ASP A 85 7.51 -98.67 4.03
N GLY A 86 8.73 -98.37 4.43
CA GLY A 86 9.98 -98.82 3.83
C GLY A 86 10.47 -97.98 2.66
N GLN A 87 9.78 -96.95 2.28
CA GLN A 87 10.26 -96.06 1.17
C GLN A 87 11.44 -95.22 1.62
N GLN A 88 12.43 -95.07 0.80
CA GLN A 88 13.53 -94.13 1.06
C GLN A 88 13.01 -92.74 1.19
N CYS A 89 13.41 -92.03 2.21
CA CYS A 89 13.09 -90.68 2.43
C CYS A 89 14.09 -89.75 1.71
N THR A 90 13.57 -88.77 0.98
CA THR A 90 14.37 -87.75 0.34
C THR A 90 13.86 -86.34 0.70
N GLY A 91 14.59 -85.31 0.36
CA GLY A 91 14.23 -83.94 0.69
C GLY A 91 14.33 -83.67 2.22
N TRP A 92 13.53 -82.72 2.73
CA TRP A 92 13.58 -82.30 4.13
C TRP A 92 12.88 -83.32 5.03
N GLN A 93 13.62 -83.95 5.93
CA GLN A 93 13.13 -84.94 6.90
C GLN A 93 13.42 -84.48 8.31
N THR A 94 12.54 -84.85 9.27
CA THR A 94 12.76 -84.61 10.67
C THR A 94 13.21 -85.90 11.39
N VAL A 95 14.42 -85.88 11.92
CA VAL A 95 15.04 -87.00 12.59
C VAL A 95 15.39 -86.59 14.04
N PHE A 96 14.88 -87.25 15.03
CA PHE A 96 15.07 -86.90 16.46
C PHE A 96 14.79 -85.40 16.79
N GLY A 97 13.75 -84.82 16.14
CA GLY A 97 13.35 -83.47 16.35
C GLY A 97 14.19 -82.43 15.64
N LYS A 98 15.19 -82.80 14.87
CA LYS A 98 16.03 -81.94 14.02
C LYS A 98 15.72 -82.20 12.56
N ARG A 99 15.76 -81.17 11.74
CA ARG A 99 15.53 -81.28 10.30
C ARG A 99 16.85 -81.45 9.57
N TYR A 100 16.90 -82.46 8.68
CA TYR A 100 18.03 -82.72 7.78
C TYR A 100 17.51 -82.84 6.36
N PHE A 101 18.39 -82.61 5.42
CA PHE A 101 18.07 -82.70 3.99
C PHE A 101 18.70 -83.95 3.44
N TYR A 102 17.90 -84.81 2.86
CA TYR A 102 18.36 -86.00 2.14
C TYR A 102 18.26 -85.69 0.65
N ASP A 103 19.36 -85.89 -0.06
CA ASP A 103 19.48 -85.58 -1.50
C ASP A 103 18.33 -86.27 -2.26
N VAL A 104 17.65 -85.48 -3.11
CA VAL A 104 16.43 -85.96 -3.79
C VAL A 104 16.67 -87.05 -4.83
N LEU A 105 17.92 -87.23 -5.27
CA LEU A 105 18.32 -88.22 -6.27
C LEU A 105 18.97 -89.43 -5.59
N THR A 106 19.79 -89.22 -4.60
CA THR A 106 20.59 -90.30 -3.95
C THR A 106 20.05 -90.79 -2.64
N GLY A 107 19.18 -89.94 -1.95
CA GLY A 107 18.70 -90.19 -0.63
C GLY A 107 19.74 -90.08 0.49
N GLN A 108 20.94 -89.59 0.19
CA GLN A 108 22.01 -89.36 1.16
C GLN A 108 21.84 -88.09 1.95
N PRO A 109 22.14 -88.03 3.23
CA PRO A 109 22.08 -86.80 3.99
C PRO A 109 23.11 -85.75 3.43
N GLN A 110 22.64 -84.52 3.26
CA GLN A 110 23.48 -83.46 2.86
C GLN A 110 23.76 -82.53 4.05
N PHE A 111 25.02 -82.10 4.20
CA PHE A 111 25.47 -81.22 5.25
C PHE A 111 26.19 -80.00 4.62
N GLY A 112 26.26 -78.92 5.38
CA GLY A 112 26.78 -77.64 4.88
C GLY A 112 25.69 -76.90 4.13
N TRP A 113 26.07 -76.13 3.10
CA TRP A 113 25.14 -75.39 2.28
C TRP A 113 24.36 -76.30 1.32
N ILE A 114 23.06 -76.22 1.40
CA ILE A 114 22.14 -76.98 0.54
C ILE A 114 21.39 -75.98 -0.35
N SER A 115 21.46 -76.24 -1.65
CA SER A 115 20.60 -75.50 -2.61
C SER A 115 19.37 -76.38 -2.91
N TYR A 116 18.19 -75.86 -2.59
CA TYR A 116 16.94 -76.56 -2.82
C TYR A 116 15.83 -75.60 -3.20
N LEU A 117 15.21 -75.78 -4.35
CA LEU A 117 14.17 -74.92 -4.91
C LEU A 117 14.60 -73.42 -4.98
N ASP A 118 15.77 -73.22 -5.55
CA ASP A 118 16.40 -71.87 -5.71
C ASP A 118 16.62 -71.10 -4.40
N ARG A 119 16.74 -71.86 -3.29
CA ARG A 119 17.01 -71.31 -1.93
C ARG A 119 18.20 -72.03 -1.33
N TYR A 120 18.97 -71.33 -0.54
CA TYR A 120 20.08 -71.88 0.21
C TYR A 120 19.70 -72.08 1.67
N TYR A 121 20.11 -73.22 2.21
CA TYR A 121 19.94 -73.64 3.60
C TYR A 121 21.28 -74.12 4.13
N TYR A 122 21.51 -73.94 5.45
CA TYR A 122 22.67 -74.53 6.07
C TYR A 122 22.26 -75.67 7.02
N VAL A 123 22.83 -76.84 6.83
CA VAL A 123 22.58 -78.04 7.64
C VAL A 123 23.84 -78.42 8.39
N ASP A 124 23.82 -78.22 9.68
CA ASP A 124 24.86 -78.75 10.60
C ASP A 124 24.70 -80.20 10.85
N ALA A 125 25.77 -80.98 10.82
CA ALA A 125 25.73 -82.45 10.99
C ALA A 125 25.21 -82.88 12.36
N ALA A 126 25.44 -82.10 13.43
CA ALA A 126 25.03 -82.38 14.74
C ALA A 126 23.67 -81.74 15.12
N ASN A 127 23.38 -80.58 14.60
CA ASN A 127 22.24 -79.75 14.98
C ASN A 127 21.11 -79.70 13.94
N GLY A 128 21.36 -80.18 12.74
CA GLY A 128 20.42 -80.15 11.63
C GLY A 128 20.32 -78.81 10.96
N LYS A 129 19.20 -78.56 10.29
CA LYS A 129 18.96 -77.28 9.61
C LYS A 129 19.04 -76.08 10.56
N GLN A 130 19.88 -75.13 10.29
CA GLN A 130 19.95 -73.87 11.02
C GLN A 130 18.81 -72.94 10.60
N SER A 131 18.22 -72.24 11.52
CA SER A 131 17.19 -71.26 11.25
C SER A 131 17.18 -70.18 12.33
N ASP A 132 16.62 -69.00 12.02
CA ASP A 132 16.50 -67.82 12.92
C ASP A 132 17.84 -67.51 13.61
N THR A 133 18.89 -67.39 12.78
CA THR A 133 20.25 -67.18 13.27
C THR A 133 21.09 -66.32 12.37
N GLN A 134 21.97 -65.55 12.98
CA GLN A 134 23.06 -64.86 12.31
C GLN A 134 24.37 -65.48 12.83
N ALA A 135 25.12 -66.12 12.01
CA ALA A 135 26.29 -66.89 12.44
C ALA A 135 27.45 -66.85 11.43
N ALA A 136 28.65 -66.99 11.96
CA ALA A 136 29.80 -67.31 11.16
C ALA A 136 29.72 -68.76 10.70
N LEU A 137 29.53 -68.95 9.41
CA LEU A 137 29.40 -70.26 8.77
C LEU A 137 30.49 -70.40 7.71
N PRO A 138 30.85 -71.65 7.31
CA PRO A 138 31.75 -71.84 6.15
C PRO A 138 31.25 -71.08 4.94
N SER A 139 32.18 -70.50 4.16
CA SER A 139 31.83 -69.70 2.99
C SER A 139 30.94 -70.47 2.01
N LEU A 140 29.84 -69.88 1.59
CA LEU A 140 28.97 -70.40 0.55
C LEU A 140 29.75 -70.54 -0.81
N GLN A 141 30.75 -69.70 -1.01
CA GLN A 141 31.63 -69.68 -2.18
C GLN A 141 32.77 -70.75 -2.10
N GLY A 142 32.91 -71.44 -0.99
CA GLY A 142 33.90 -72.50 -0.78
C GLY A 142 35.33 -71.98 -0.52
N ASN A 143 35.53 -70.72 -0.18
CA ASN A 143 36.81 -70.19 0.26
C ASN A 143 37.07 -70.53 1.74
N SER A 144 38.27 -70.28 2.26
CA SER A 144 38.70 -70.67 3.62
C SER A 144 38.12 -69.77 4.70
N ASP A 145 37.37 -68.76 4.39
CA ASP A 145 36.81 -67.78 5.31
C ASP A 145 35.52 -68.28 5.95
N THR A 146 35.18 -67.73 7.10
CA THR A 146 33.93 -68.00 7.80
C THR A 146 33.15 -66.69 7.95
N PRO A 147 32.60 -66.19 6.86
CA PRO A 147 31.80 -64.98 6.88
C PRO A 147 30.49 -65.20 7.69
N TYR A 148 29.86 -64.09 8.08
CA TYR A 148 28.56 -64.14 8.74
C TYR A 148 27.45 -64.25 7.72
N TYR A 149 26.48 -65.12 8.01
CA TYR A 149 25.26 -65.29 7.22
C TYR A 149 24.03 -65.16 8.11
N ALA A 150 22.92 -64.76 7.52
CA ALA A 150 21.63 -64.73 8.20
C ALA A 150 20.69 -65.77 7.58
N LEU A 151 20.09 -66.57 8.43
CA LEU A 151 19.06 -67.56 8.07
C LEU A 151 17.73 -67.15 8.75
N ASP A 152 16.65 -67.12 7.96
CA ASP A 152 15.33 -66.77 8.48
C ASP A 152 14.75 -67.88 9.38
N GLU A 153 13.54 -67.68 9.93
CA GLU A 153 12.82 -68.64 10.78
C GLU A 153 12.59 -70.01 10.09
N TYR A 154 12.60 -70.00 8.75
CA TYR A 154 12.49 -71.21 7.93
C TYR A 154 13.87 -71.81 7.54
N GLY A 155 14.95 -71.18 8.00
CA GLY A 155 16.33 -71.55 7.70
C GLY A 155 16.79 -71.26 6.27
N ILE A 156 16.12 -70.29 5.61
CA ILE A 156 16.47 -69.83 4.27
C ILE A 156 17.51 -68.74 4.40
N LEU A 157 18.59 -68.82 3.61
CA LEU A 157 19.59 -67.76 3.53
C LEU A 157 18.93 -66.45 3.10
N GLN A 158 19.07 -65.44 3.93
CA GLN A 158 18.65 -64.11 3.64
C GLN A 158 19.68 -63.42 2.78
N THR A 159 19.24 -62.69 1.74
CA THR A 159 20.07 -61.88 0.88
C THR A 159 19.38 -60.56 0.57
N GLY A 160 20.14 -59.52 0.19
CA GLY A 160 19.62 -58.17 0.10
C GLY A 160 19.32 -57.56 1.49
N PHE A 161 18.45 -56.54 1.52
CA PHE A 161 18.01 -55.95 2.79
C PHE A 161 16.92 -56.81 3.43
N PHE A 162 17.09 -57.09 4.72
CA PHE A 162 16.06 -57.75 5.54
C PHE A 162 15.95 -57.14 6.92
N THR A 163 14.81 -57.37 7.59
CA THR A 163 14.51 -56.79 8.90
C THR A 163 14.14 -57.91 9.88
N GLU A 164 14.81 -57.93 11.00
CA GLU A 164 14.53 -58.88 12.09
C GLU A 164 13.29 -58.45 12.91
N SER A 165 12.81 -59.35 13.75
CA SER A 165 11.61 -59.13 14.56
C SER A 165 11.71 -57.99 15.56
N ASP A 166 12.93 -57.57 15.94
CA ASP A 166 13.22 -56.41 16.79
C ASP A 166 13.21 -55.08 16.03
N GLY A 167 12.96 -55.10 14.70
CA GLY A 167 12.98 -53.94 13.82
C GLY A 167 14.39 -53.56 13.32
N SER A 168 15.41 -54.33 13.66
CA SER A 168 16.76 -54.11 13.19
C SER A 168 16.90 -54.51 11.72
N ARG A 169 17.53 -53.68 10.93
CA ARG A 169 17.73 -53.90 9.50
C ARG A 169 19.16 -54.33 9.20
N TYR A 170 19.32 -55.28 8.32
CA TYR A 170 20.58 -55.87 7.91
C TYR A 170 20.66 -55.93 6.39
N TYR A 171 21.85 -56.19 5.88
CA TYR A 171 22.06 -56.47 4.47
C TYR A 171 23.02 -57.65 4.31
N ALA A 172 22.70 -58.57 3.45
CA ALA A 172 23.58 -59.61 2.99
C ALA A 172 23.73 -59.49 1.47
N ASP A 173 24.97 -59.62 0.98
CA ASP A 173 25.28 -59.51 -0.42
C ASP A 173 24.51 -60.56 -1.24
N PRO A 174 23.74 -60.18 -2.28
CA PRO A 174 22.93 -61.09 -3.05
C PRO A 174 23.73 -62.15 -3.81
N ALA A 175 25.00 -61.91 -4.12
CA ALA A 175 25.85 -62.84 -4.85
C ALA A 175 26.60 -63.79 -3.95
N THR A 176 26.97 -63.34 -2.75
CA THR A 176 27.78 -64.17 -1.82
C THR A 176 26.96 -64.65 -0.61
N GLY A 177 25.83 -63.97 -0.27
CA GLY A 177 25.07 -64.22 0.92
C GLY A 177 25.69 -63.64 2.19
N GLU A 178 26.86 -63.05 2.12
CA GLU A 178 27.62 -62.59 3.28
C GLU A 178 27.03 -61.31 3.85
N MET A 179 26.89 -61.25 5.19
CA MET A 179 26.39 -60.08 5.87
C MET A 179 27.35 -58.89 5.78
N ALA A 180 26.81 -57.69 5.61
CA ALA A 180 27.54 -56.46 5.57
C ALA A 180 27.94 -55.99 6.97
N PHE A 181 29.16 -55.48 7.11
CA PHE A 181 29.73 -54.81 8.31
C PHE A 181 30.48 -53.56 7.90
N GLY A 182 30.51 -52.57 8.79
CA GLY A 182 31.21 -51.34 8.49
C GLY A 182 30.50 -50.48 7.46
N THR A 183 31.26 -49.78 6.58
CA THR A 183 30.71 -49.04 5.44
C THR A 183 30.77 -49.92 4.21
N VAL A 184 29.64 -50.12 3.57
CA VAL A 184 29.51 -50.96 2.38
C VAL A 184 28.80 -50.17 1.31
N ASP A 185 29.35 -50.23 0.08
CA ASP A 185 28.70 -49.70 -1.11
C ASP A 185 27.73 -50.73 -1.66
N ILE A 186 26.48 -50.35 -1.82
CA ILE A 186 25.43 -51.22 -2.38
C ILE A 186 24.85 -50.46 -3.56
N ASP A 187 25.08 -50.93 -4.79
CA ASP A 187 24.64 -50.31 -6.02
C ASP A 187 25.07 -48.82 -6.19
N GLY A 188 26.27 -48.50 -5.70
CA GLY A 188 26.81 -47.14 -5.75
C GLY A 188 26.34 -46.21 -4.61
N VAL A 189 25.61 -46.74 -3.62
CA VAL A 189 25.14 -46.00 -2.46
C VAL A 189 25.80 -46.56 -1.19
N PRO A 190 26.54 -45.74 -0.43
CA PRO A 190 27.12 -46.16 0.83
C PRO A 190 26.06 -46.35 1.93
N TYR A 191 26.19 -47.48 2.62
CA TYR A 191 25.44 -47.84 3.83
C TYR A 191 26.40 -48.10 4.98
N ARG A 192 25.91 -47.96 6.24
CA ARG A 192 26.70 -48.22 7.44
C ARG A 192 26.08 -49.30 8.27
N PHE A 193 26.91 -50.27 8.66
CA PHE A 193 26.51 -51.38 9.55
C PHE A 193 27.45 -51.42 10.77
N ASP A 194 26.94 -51.81 11.90
CA ASP A 194 27.74 -51.98 13.12
C ASP A 194 28.53 -53.30 13.11
N LYS A 195 29.20 -53.57 14.27
CA LYS A 195 29.97 -54.83 14.43
C LYS A 195 29.11 -56.07 14.46
N ASP A 196 27.81 -55.95 14.67
CA ASP A 196 26.85 -57.04 14.72
C ASP A 196 26.04 -57.15 13.39
N GLY A 197 26.41 -56.31 12.39
CA GLY A 197 25.78 -56.31 11.06
C GLY A 197 24.49 -55.47 11.00
N LYS A 198 24.10 -54.79 12.09
CA LYS A 198 22.91 -54.00 12.16
C LYS A 198 23.10 -52.67 11.45
N GLN A 199 22.18 -52.31 10.55
CA GLN A 199 22.20 -51.05 9.85
C GLN A 199 22.15 -49.87 10.81
N LEU A 200 23.10 -48.94 10.65
CA LEU A 200 23.17 -47.70 11.40
C LEU A 200 22.62 -46.58 10.55
N THR A 201 21.82 -45.71 11.22
CA THR A 201 21.22 -44.50 10.61
C THR A 201 21.62 -43.26 11.40
N GLY A 202 21.24 -42.06 10.89
CA GLY A 202 21.63 -40.80 11.49
C GLY A 202 23.12 -40.51 11.31
N TRP A 203 23.67 -39.66 12.18
CA TRP A 203 25.07 -39.26 12.12
C TRP A 203 26.01 -40.37 12.56
N GLN A 204 26.91 -40.80 11.71
CA GLN A 204 27.88 -41.87 11.95
C GLN A 204 29.30 -41.43 11.63
N ASN A 205 30.26 -41.77 12.47
CA ASN A 205 31.67 -41.58 12.23
C ASN A 205 32.17 -42.74 11.31
N CYS A 206 32.73 -42.36 10.19
CA CYS A 206 33.36 -43.25 9.23
C CYS A 206 34.79 -42.78 8.94
N ASN A 207 35.80 -43.43 9.49
CA ASN A 207 37.24 -43.10 9.29
C ASN A 207 37.57 -41.62 9.59
N ALA A 208 37.13 -41.09 10.73
CA ALA A 208 37.31 -39.72 11.21
C ALA A 208 36.41 -38.68 10.54
N ASN A 209 35.68 -39.01 9.51
CA ASN A 209 34.70 -38.14 8.87
C ASN A 209 33.28 -38.46 9.32
N LEU A 210 32.43 -37.48 9.41
CA LEU A 210 31.04 -37.62 9.86
C LEU A 210 30.10 -37.64 8.64
N TYR A 211 29.32 -38.72 8.52
CA TYR A 211 28.32 -38.91 7.46
C TYR A 211 26.94 -39.05 8.08
N TYR A 212 25.94 -38.78 7.31
CA TYR A 212 24.54 -38.95 7.72
C TYR A 212 23.88 -40.04 6.88
N PHE A 213 23.25 -40.95 7.54
CA PHE A 213 22.50 -42.07 6.94
C PHE A 213 21.03 -41.88 7.19
N ASP A 214 20.22 -41.93 6.15
CA ASP A 214 18.79 -41.71 6.23
C ASP A 214 18.10 -42.65 7.23
N PRO A 215 17.26 -42.16 8.13
CA PRO A 215 16.61 -43.02 9.13
C PRO A 215 15.66 -44.07 8.56
N GLU A 216 15.09 -43.87 7.38
CA GLU A 216 14.11 -44.78 6.79
C GLU A 216 14.79 -45.77 5.82
N THR A 217 15.69 -45.27 4.98
CA THR A 217 16.34 -46.09 3.97
C THR A 217 17.69 -46.60 4.42
N GLY A 218 18.39 -45.90 5.30
CA GLY A 218 19.76 -46.15 5.72
C GLY A 218 20.83 -45.77 4.67
N GLU A 219 20.44 -45.13 3.60
CA GLU A 219 21.33 -44.61 2.56
C GLU A 219 22.16 -43.43 3.06
N SER A 220 23.40 -43.33 2.66
CA SER A 220 24.18 -42.15 2.96
C SER A 220 23.62 -40.94 2.18
N GLN A 221 23.33 -39.88 2.90
CA GLN A 221 22.96 -38.62 2.28
C GLN A 221 24.23 -37.88 1.85
N LEU A 222 24.40 -37.72 0.54
CA LEU A 222 25.51 -36.95 -0.04
C LEU A 222 24.98 -35.65 -0.64
N GLY A 223 25.82 -34.63 -0.73
CA GLY A 223 25.43 -33.29 -1.14
C GLY A 223 24.72 -32.52 0.00
N TRP A 224 23.74 -31.71 -0.38
CA TRP A 224 22.97 -30.94 0.59
C TRP A 224 21.92 -31.80 1.30
N MET A 225 21.86 -31.70 2.62
CA MET A 225 20.84 -32.34 3.43
C MET A 225 20.33 -31.41 4.55
N GLU A 226 19.09 -31.63 4.97
CA GLU A 226 18.50 -30.92 6.10
C GLU A 226 18.37 -31.84 7.31
N TRP A 227 18.81 -31.34 8.47
CA TRP A 227 18.66 -32.03 9.73
C TRP A 227 18.44 -31.03 10.87
N ASN A 228 17.39 -31.25 11.66
CA ASN A 228 17.00 -30.37 12.78
C ASN A 228 16.96 -28.87 12.39
N GLY A 229 16.39 -28.56 11.22
CA GLY A 229 16.26 -27.18 10.73
C GLY A 229 17.55 -26.51 10.31
N SER A 230 18.61 -27.27 10.08
CA SER A 230 19.88 -26.79 9.54
C SER A 230 20.27 -27.60 8.33
N ARG A 231 20.87 -26.92 7.33
CA ARG A 231 21.41 -27.57 6.13
C ARG A 231 22.88 -27.88 6.33
N TYR A 232 23.29 -29.03 5.83
CA TYR A 232 24.65 -29.56 5.87
C TYR A 232 25.07 -29.99 4.48
N TYR A 233 26.36 -29.93 4.20
CA TYR A 233 26.90 -30.44 2.96
C TYR A 233 27.84 -31.62 3.25
N ILE A 234 27.63 -32.75 2.58
CA ILE A 234 28.36 -33.99 2.80
C ILE A 234 28.99 -34.43 1.48
N THR A 235 30.32 -34.57 1.47
CA THR A 235 31.03 -35.05 0.30
C THR A 235 31.41 -36.54 0.46
N PRO A 236 31.55 -37.28 -0.63
CA PRO A 236 31.94 -38.70 -0.55
C PRO A 236 33.28 -38.92 0.16
N GLU A 237 34.26 -38.04 -0.07
CA GLU A 237 35.62 -38.18 0.44
C GLU A 237 35.82 -37.63 1.84
N GLY A 238 35.16 -36.48 2.12
CA GLY A 238 35.38 -35.70 3.32
C GLY A 238 34.27 -35.75 4.35
N GLY A 239 33.16 -36.40 4.03
CA GLY A 239 31.99 -36.40 4.91
C GLY A 239 31.38 -35.00 5.09
N LYS A 240 30.86 -34.70 6.28
CA LYS A 240 30.28 -33.41 6.62
C LYS A 240 31.31 -32.29 6.52
N GLN A 241 31.03 -31.28 5.71
CA GLN A 241 31.90 -30.15 5.45
C GLN A 241 31.72 -29.04 6.49
N ILE A 242 32.75 -28.20 6.68
CA ILE A 242 32.77 -27.00 7.56
C ILE A 242 33.54 -25.86 6.88
N GLY A 243 33.29 -24.61 7.30
CA GLY A 243 34.01 -23.45 6.77
C GLY A 243 33.48 -22.99 5.41
N GLU A 244 34.34 -22.37 4.62
CA GLU A 244 34.04 -21.93 3.26
C GLU A 244 34.15 -23.11 2.31
N ILE A 245 33.12 -23.39 1.53
CA ILE A 245 33.07 -24.49 0.56
C ILE A 245 32.54 -24.00 -0.78
N VAL A 246 32.85 -24.74 -1.83
CA VAL A 246 32.25 -24.58 -3.14
C VAL A 246 31.49 -25.85 -3.49
N ALA A 247 30.18 -25.72 -3.70
CA ALA A 247 29.30 -26.80 -4.13
C ALA A 247 28.64 -26.41 -5.44
N ASP A 248 28.79 -27.26 -6.48
CA ASP A 248 28.27 -27.02 -7.83
C ASP A 248 28.71 -25.66 -8.42
N GLY A 249 29.92 -25.21 -8.07
CA GLY A 249 30.50 -23.93 -8.53
C GLY A 249 30.03 -22.71 -7.75
N ILE A 250 29.20 -22.90 -6.72
CA ILE A 250 28.63 -21.82 -5.89
C ILE A 250 29.31 -21.82 -4.53
N PRO A 251 29.80 -20.68 -4.04
CA PRO A 251 30.40 -20.57 -2.72
C PRO A 251 29.33 -20.56 -1.59
N TYR A 252 29.59 -21.28 -0.53
CA TYR A 252 28.78 -21.34 0.69
C TYR A 252 29.65 -21.25 1.94
N VAL A 253 29.05 -20.83 3.04
CA VAL A 253 29.72 -20.80 4.34
C VAL A 253 29.01 -21.70 5.33
N LEU A 254 29.77 -22.61 5.93
CA LEU A 254 29.30 -23.50 6.99
C LEU A 254 30.00 -23.14 8.32
N ASP A 255 29.31 -23.26 9.42
CA ASP A 255 29.95 -23.07 10.75
C ASP A 255 30.82 -24.27 11.16
N ASN A 256 31.45 -24.17 12.31
CA ASN A 256 32.30 -25.24 12.86
C ASN A 256 31.52 -26.53 13.18
N PHE A 257 30.18 -26.46 13.16
CA PHE A 257 29.31 -27.64 13.30
C PHE A 257 28.81 -28.16 11.94
N GLY A 258 29.25 -27.53 10.84
CA GLY A 258 28.85 -27.86 9.48
C GLY A 258 27.48 -27.32 9.07
N ARG A 259 26.87 -26.44 9.85
CA ARG A 259 25.57 -25.84 9.53
C ARG A 259 25.74 -24.69 8.57
N GLN A 260 24.98 -24.71 7.48
CA GLN A 260 24.95 -23.63 6.51
C GLN A 260 24.59 -22.31 7.18
N LYS A 261 25.32 -21.27 6.82
CA LYS A 261 25.09 -19.91 7.29
C LYS A 261 24.43 -19.06 6.22
N THR A 262 23.52 -18.21 6.69
CA THR A 262 22.81 -17.23 5.88
C THR A 262 23.07 -15.83 6.43
N GLY A 263 22.66 -14.80 5.68
CA GLY A 263 22.87 -13.40 6.04
C GLY A 263 24.33 -12.97 5.91
N PHE A 264 24.66 -11.82 6.52
CA PHE A 264 25.99 -11.21 6.40
C PHE A 264 27.09 -12.02 7.07
N ARG A 265 28.20 -12.20 6.35
CA ARG A 265 29.41 -12.89 6.82
C ARG A 265 30.66 -12.14 6.34
N THR A 266 31.58 -11.96 7.24
CA THR A 266 32.94 -11.53 6.88
C THR A 266 33.77 -12.76 6.61
N LEU A 267 34.34 -12.86 5.42
CA LEU A 267 35.20 -13.97 5.01
C LEU A 267 36.63 -13.82 5.54
N SER A 268 37.43 -14.83 5.32
CA SER A 268 38.81 -14.89 5.81
C SER A 268 39.74 -13.82 5.21
N ASP A 269 39.40 -13.28 4.03
CA ASP A 269 40.08 -12.19 3.35
C ASP A 269 39.66 -10.79 3.81
N GLY A 270 38.64 -10.70 4.68
CA GLY A 270 38.07 -9.48 5.22
C GLY A 270 36.92 -8.90 4.39
N THR A 271 36.55 -9.49 3.26
CA THR A 271 35.36 -9.10 2.48
C THR A 271 34.07 -9.47 3.23
N VAL A 272 33.02 -8.71 2.99
CA VAL A 272 31.70 -8.99 3.57
C VAL A 272 30.80 -9.50 2.45
N HIS A 273 30.20 -10.66 2.66
CA HIS A 273 29.21 -11.27 1.76
C HIS A 273 27.89 -11.43 2.48
N CYS A 274 26.81 -11.53 1.72
CA CYS A 274 25.49 -11.87 2.26
C CYS A 274 24.96 -13.10 1.57
N TYR A 275 24.54 -14.08 2.34
CA TYR A 275 24.01 -15.36 1.86
C TYR A 275 22.49 -15.38 2.07
N ASP A 276 21.75 -15.75 1.04
CA ASP A 276 20.30 -15.89 1.08
C ASP A 276 19.83 -17.06 1.95
N THR A 277 18.54 -17.38 1.93
CA THR A 277 17.97 -18.49 2.72
C THR A 277 18.45 -19.86 2.23
N ASP A 278 18.86 -19.95 0.97
CA ASP A 278 19.44 -21.15 0.39
C ASP A 278 20.95 -21.21 0.60
N GLY A 279 21.52 -20.15 1.23
CA GLY A 279 22.94 -19.99 1.53
C GLY A 279 23.79 -19.66 0.32
N THR A 280 23.17 -19.22 -0.78
CA THR A 280 23.88 -18.72 -1.96
C THR A 280 24.31 -17.27 -1.71
N ALA A 281 25.53 -16.93 -2.08
CA ALA A 281 26.01 -15.56 -2.01
C ALA A 281 25.20 -14.66 -2.94
N LEU A 282 24.72 -13.53 -2.41
CA LEU A 282 24.03 -12.52 -3.20
C LEU A 282 25.02 -11.79 -4.10
N CYS A 283 24.61 -11.54 -5.36
CA CYS A 283 25.36 -10.75 -6.34
C CYS A 283 24.44 -9.71 -6.95
N GLY A 284 24.95 -8.49 -7.18
CA GLY A 284 24.17 -7.37 -7.66
C GLY A 284 23.38 -6.66 -6.57
N LEU A 285 22.32 -5.96 -6.93
CA LEU A 285 21.53 -5.14 -6.00
C LEU A 285 20.46 -5.98 -5.30
N HIS A 286 20.50 -6.00 -3.97
CA HIS A 286 19.56 -6.75 -3.14
C HIS A 286 19.05 -5.96 -1.93
N THR A 287 17.80 -6.19 -1.56
CA THR A 287 17.22 -5.67 -0.32
C THR A 287 17.28 -6.76 0.77
N VAL A 288 18.03 -6.50 1.82
CA VAL A 288 18.18 -7.40 2.96
C VAL A 288 17.72 -6.69 4.21
N GLN A 289 16.75 -7.25 4.93
CA GLN A 289 16.18 -6.68 6.16
C GLN A 289 15.71 -5.21 6.02
N GLY A 290 15.19 -4.86 4.84
CA GLY A 290 14.65 -3.52 4.57
C GLY A 290 15.68 -2.48 4.12
N SER A 291 16.96 -2.83 3.99
CA SER A 291 18.01 -1.98 3.42
C SER A 291 18.54 -2.56 2.12
N THR A 292 18.89 -1.69 1.17
CA THR A 292 19.46 -2.08 -0.12
C THR A 292 20.97 -2.17 -0.02
N TYR A 293 21.56 -3.20 -0.61
CA TYR A 293 22.98 -3.47 -0.67
C TYR A 293 23.38 -3.82 -2.11
N LEU A 294 24.60 -3.56 -2.45
CA LEU A 294 25.21 -4.01 -3.70
C LEU A 294 26.33 -5.00 -3.41
N PHE A 295 26.33 -6.10 -4.16
CA PHE A 295 27.37 -7.10 -4.13
C PHE A 295 27.97 -7.24 -5.52
N SER A 296 29.29 -7.34 -5.60
CA SER A 296 30.01 -7.61 -6.83
C SER A 296 29.68 -8.99 -7.42
N GLU A 297 30.20 -9.30 -8.60
CA GLU A 297 29.96 -10.60 -9.24
C GLU A 297 30.50 -11.79 -8.41
N ASP A 298 31.53 -11.57 -7.61
CA ASP A 298 32.09 -12.54 -6.66
C ASP A 298 31.38 -12.53 -5.30
N GLY A 299 30.37 -11.70 -5.11
CA GLY A 299 29.52 -11.64 -3.93
C GLY A 299 30.03 -10.69 -2.82
N ALA A 300 31.15 -9.97 -3.03
CA ALA A 300 31.66 -9.03 -2.06
C ALA A 300 30.79 -7.76 -2.00
N MET A 301 30.50 -7.29 -0.77
CA MET A 301 29.68 -6.10 -0.53
C MET A 301 30.42 -4.84 -0.98
N GLU A 302 29.79 -4.07 -1.85
CA GLU A 302 30.29 -2.82 -2.38
C GLU A 302 29.92 -1.63 -1.47
N THR A 303 30.79 -0.61 -1.43
CA THR A 303 30.57 0.63 -0.66
C THR A 303 30.91 1.86 -1.49
N GLY A 304 30.52 3.05 -0.98
CA GLY A 304 30.74 4.32 -1.67
C GLY A 304 29.76 4.55 -2.83
N TRP A 305 30.15 5.40 -3.76
CA TRP A 305 29.35 5.71 -4.95
C TRP A 305 29.38 4.57 -5.94
N GLN A 306 28.22 4.11 -6.35
CA GLN A 306 28.05 3.03 -7.32
C GLN A 306 26.93 3.36 -8.31
N THR A 307 27.09 2.95 -9.57
CA THR A 307 26.06 3.07 -10.59
C THR A 307 25.58 1.69 -11.01
N VAL A 308 24.28 1.46 -10.87
CA VAL A 308 23.66 0.19 -11.24
C VAL A 308 22.58 0.45 -12.29
N GLY A 309 22.82 0.04 -13.51
CA GLY A 309 21.96 0.39 -14.65
C GLY A 309 22.01 1.89 -14.94
N THR A 310 20.89 2.60 -14.76
CA THR A 310 20.78 4.05 -14.93
C THR A 310 20.83 4.81 -13.61
N ASP A 311 20.74 4.10 -12.49
CA ASP A 311 20.60 4.70 -11.18
C ASP A 311 21.95 4.76 -10.44
N THR A 312 22.16 5.84 -9.70
CA THR A 312 23.34 6.04 -8.87
C THR A 312 22.95 5.86 -7.40
N TYR A 313 23.81 5.20 -6.65
CA TYR A 313 23.63 4.90 -5.23
C TYR A 313 24.85 5.35 -4.45
N TYR A 314 24.66 5.59 -3.16
CA TYR A 314 25.78 5.69 -2.22
C TYR A 314 25.61 4.66 -1.10
N PHE A 315 26.49 3.67 -1.09
CA PHE A 315 26.54 2.64 -0.06
C PHE A 315 27.45 3.07 1.08
N GLN A 316 26.93 3.11 2.28
CA GLN A 316 27.65 3.57 3.48
C GLN A 316 28.87 2.71 3.76
N THR A 317 30.03 3.32 3.92
CA THR A 317 31.31 2.62 4.11
C THR A 317 31.36 1.74 5.36
N GLY A 318 30.54 2.01 6.39
CA GLY A 318 30.51 1.21 7.62
C GLY A 318 29.52 0.06 7.61
N SER A 319 28.34 0.26 6.99
CA SER A 319 27.24 -0.71 6.99
C SER A 319 27.06 -1.41 5.65
N GLY A 320 27.54 -0.84 4.56
CA GLY A 320 27.25 -1.26 3.19
C GLY A 320 25.81 -0.98 2.72
N ALA A 321 24.94 -0.46 3.59
CA ALA A 321 23.57 -0.16 3.22
C ALA A 321 23.50 1.10 2.32
N ALA A 322 22.62 1.06 1.32
CA ALA A 322 22.34 2.25 0.51
C ALA A 322 21.80 3.37 1.39
N THR A 323 22.27 4.56 1.17
CA THR A 323 21.77 5.78 1.80
C THR A 323 20.37 6.06 1.26
N VAL A 324 19.44 6.48 2.12
CA VAL A 324 18.06 6.86 1.78
C VAL A 324 17.75 8.23 2.36
N GLY A 325 16.85 8.98 1.70
CA GLY A 325 16.49 10.33 2.12
C GLY A 325 17.62 11.34 1.94
N ALA A 326 17.53 12.47 2.65
CA ALA A 326 18.54 13.52 2.59
C ALA A 326 19.79 13.14 3.37
N ALA A 327 20.96 13.30 2.76
CA ALA A 327 22.25 12.99 3.37
C ALA A 327 23.36 13.94 2.92
N GLN A 328 24.35 14.17 3.79
CA GLN A 328 25.57 14.86 3.42
C GLN A 328 26.70 13.86 3.15
N ILE A 329 27.32 13.97 1.97
CA ILE A 329 28.45 13.15 1.55
C ILE A 329 29.53 14.09 1.03
N ASP A 330 30.70 14.01 1.61
CA ASP A 330 31.86 14.83 1.26
C ASP A 330 31.57 16.36 1.23
N GLY A 331 30.72 16.82 2.16
CA GLY A 331 30.35 18.24 2.30
C GLY A 331 29.25 18.73 1.35
N SER A 332 28.71 17.88 0.49
CA SER A 332 27.57 18.18 -0.40
C SER A 332 26.31 17.45 0.07
N GLY A 333 25.14 18.11 -0.05
CA GLY A 333 23.86 17.51 0.23
C GLY A 333 23.36 16.71 -0.97
N TYR A 334 22.76 15.57 -0.72
CA TYR A 334 22.12 14.70 -1.71
C TYR A 334 20.79 14.20 -1.17
N HIS A 335 19.91 13.73 -2.05
CA HIS A 335 18.69 13.05 -1.66
C HIS A 335 18.56 11.72 -2.42
N PHE A 336 18.21 10.69 -1.68
CA PHE A 336 18.05 9.34 -2.21
C PHE A 336 16.63 8.85 -1.97
N SER A 337 16.07 8.16 -2.94
CA SER A 337 14.76 7.54 -2.85
C SER A 337 14.70 6.47 -1.74
N ALA A 338 13.52 5.97 -1.44
CA ALA A 338 13.34 4.85 -0.50
C ALA A 338 14.06 3.56 -0.93
N SER A 339 14.38 3.40 -2.22
CA SER A 339 15.20 2.30 -2.74
C SER A 339 16.70 2.55 -2.64
N GLY A 340 17.11 3.78 -2.29
CA GLY A 340 18.50 4.22 -2.23
C GLY A 340 19.05 4.83 -3.51
N ALA A 341 18.23 4.97 -4.57
CA ALA A 341 18.64 5.63 -5.81
C ALA A 341 18.71 7.15 -5.64
N LEU A 342 19.78 7.76 -6.15
CA LEU A 342 19.97 9.22 -6.14
C LEU A 342 18.85 9.90 -6.95
N GLU A 343 18.25 10.93 -6.37
CA GLU A 343 17.18 11.68 -6.99
C GLU A 343 17.66 13.01 -7.56
N TYR A 344 16.96 13.48 -8.60
CA TYR A 344 17.27 14.68 -9.35
C TYR A 344 16.04 15.56 -9.52
N GLY A 345 16.25 16.84 -9.76
CA GLY A 345 15.17 17.79 -9.98
C GLY A 345 14.43 18.13 -8.69
N LEU A 346 13.13 18.38 -8.79
CA LEU A 346 12.28 18.71 -7.64
C LEU A 346 11.82 17.43 -6.95
N ILE A 347 12.21 17.28 -5.70
CA ILE A 347 12.01 16.07 -4.88
C ILE A 347 11.01 16.37 -3.77
N GLN A 348 10.01 15.50 -3.61
CA GLN A 348 9.00 15.57 -2.55
C GLN A 348 9.15 14.37 -1.62
N ASP A 349 9.51 14.60 -0.37
CA ASP A 349 9.65 13.55 0.64
C ASP A 349 9.01 13.96 1.96
N GLY A 350 8.01 13.18 2.42
CA GLY A 350 7.36 13.36 3.72
C GLY A 350 6.76 14.75 3.96
N GLY A 351 6.37 15.46 2.88
CA GLY A 351 5.89 16.85 2.95
C GLY A 351 7.00 17.89 2.88
N SER A 352 8.24 17.48 2.73
CA SER A 352 9.42 18.31 2.50
C SER A 352 9.75 18.37 1.01
N THR A 353 10.18 19.52 0.54
CA THR A 353 10.57 19.73 -0.87
C THR A 353 12.05 20.07 -0.95
N TYR A 354 12.78 19.38 -1.81
CA TYR A 354 14.18 19.62 -2.12
C TYR A 354 14.35 19.85 -3.63
N TYR A 355 15.48 20.39 -4.02
CA TYR A 355 15.86 20.44 -5.43
C TYR A 355 17.29 19.99 -5.62
N ALA A 356 17.48 18.95 -6.41
CA ALA A 356 18.79 18.44 -6.81
C ALA A 356 19.10 18.87 -8.26
N GLY A 357 20.29 19.37 -8.48
CA GLY A 357 20.79 19.70 -9.83
C GLY A 357 21.03 18.44 -10.68
N GLU A 358 21.47 18.64 -11.93
CA GLU A 358 21.77 17.54 -12.87
C GLU A 358 22.87 16.57 -12.34
N ASN A 359 23.70 17.04 -11.40
CA ASN A 359 24.71 16.24 -10.75
C ASN A 359 24.23 15.57 -9.43
N GLY A 360 22.93 15.67 -9.13
CA GLY A 360 22.32 15.11 -7.93
C GLY A 360 22.57 15.92 -6.66
N VAL A 361 23.40 16.98 -6.70
CA VAL A 361 23.69 17.82 -5.52
C VAL A 361 22.50 18.74 -5.22
N LEU A 362 22.05 18.72 -3.96
CA LEU A 362 20.99 19.60 -3.47
C LEU A 362 21.41 21.06 -3.58
N GLN A 363 20.53 21.84 -4.16
CA GLN A 363 20.73 23.27 -4.42
C GLN A 363 20.06 24.10 -3.32
N THR A 364 20.60 25.32 -3.10
CA THR A 364 20.10 26.27 -2.10
C THR A 364 19.91 27.66 -2.72
N GLY A 365 19.19 28.54 -1.99
CA GLY A 365 18.87 29.87 -2.46
C GLY A 365 17.70 29.92 -3.42
N TRP A 366 17.62 30.96 -4.24
CA TRP A 366 16.55 31.15 -5.21
C TRP A 366 16.72 30.28 -6.44
N ILE A 367 15.68 29.49 -6.74
CA ILE A 367 15.63 28.61 -7.91
C ILE A 367 14.31 28.83 -8.64
N THR A 368 14.37 28.89 -9.97
CA THR A 368 13.19 29.00 -10.82
C THR A 368 13.05 27.74 -11.66
N LEU A 369 11.90 27.08 -11.54
CA LEU A 369 11.56 25.83 -12.24
C LEU A 369 10.21 26.06 -12.93
N ASP A 370 10.14 25.88 -14.24
CA ASP A 370 8.91 26.01 -15.02
C ASP A 370 8.10 27.28 -14.70
N SER A 371 8.78 28.42 -14.55
CA SER A 371 8.23 29.72 -14.17
C SER A 371 7.76 29.85 -12.71
N GLN A 372 7.87 28.82 -11.90
CA GLN A 372 7.66 28.87 -10.45
C GLN A 372 8.97 29.17 -9.74
N ARG A 373 8.93 30.02 -8.72
CA ARG A 373 10.11 30.35 -7.92
C ARG A 373 10.03 29.66 -6.57
N TYR A 374 11.18 29.16 -6.13
CA TYR A 374 11.39 28.51 -4.84
C TYR A 374 12.56 29.18 -4.13
N TYR A 375 12.60 29.08 -2.82
CA TYR A 375 13.80 29.38 -2.05
C TYR A 375 14.16 28.19 -1.18
N PHE A 376 15.33 27.62 -1.40
CA PHE A 376 15.83 26.49 -0.62
C PHE A 376 16.80 26.98 0.47
N HIS A 377 16.53 26.58 1.69
CA HIS A 377 17.28 27.05 2.85
C HIS A 377 18.75 26.56 2.80
N PRO A 378 19.74 27.42 3.06
CA PRO A 378 21.17 27.09 2.88
C PRO A 378 21.71 25.93 3.72
N GLU A 379 21.13 25.71 4.91
CA GLU A 379 21.60 24.67 5.83
C GLU A 379 20.80 23.38 5.76
N SER A 380 19.48 23.47 5.53
CA SER A 380 18.59 22.31 5.53
C SER A 380 18.29 21.77 4.15
N TYR A 381 18.57 22.54 3.10
CA TYR A 381 18.20 22.26 1.70
C TYR A 381 16.69 22.20 1.43
N LEU A 382 15.87 22.45 2.44
CA LEU A 382 14.41 22.42 2.32
C LEU A 382 13.89 23.65 1.62
N ALA A 383 12.89 23.47 0.77
CA ALA A 383 12.09 24.59 0.29
C ALA A 383 11.41 25.28 1.48
N VAL A 384 11.52 26.59 1.48
CA VAL A 384 10.85 27.43 2.49
C VAL A 384 9.36 27.43 2.21
N THR A 385 8.54 27.36 3.26
CA THR A 385 7.07 27.35 3.20
C THR A 385 6.48 28.45 4.08
N GLY A 386 5.23 28.85 3.82
CA GLY A 386 4.57 29.91 4.59
C GLY A 386 5.23 31.27 4.40
N ILE A 387 5.16 32.13 5.42
CA ILE A 387 5.80 33.46 5.40
C ILE A 387 7.24 33.36 5.87
N ALA A 388 8.18 33.79 5.04
CA ALA A 388 9.59 33.82 5.34
C ALA A 388 10.27 35.10 4.90
N PHE A 389 11.32 35.49 5.64
CA PHE A 389 12.15 36.66 5.33
C PHE A 389 13.43 36.21 4.64
N ILE A 390 13.63 36.67 3.44
CA ILE A 390 14.84 36.44 2.65
C ILE A 390 15.45 37.81 2.36
N ASP A 391 16.66 38.01 2.79
CA ASP A 391 17.35 39.31 2.68
C ASP A 391 16.49 40.50 3.21
N ASN A 392 15.86 40.31 4.37
CA ASN A 392 14.92 41.25 5.02
C ASN A 392 13.61 41.54 4.25
N THR A 393 13.36 40.86 3.15
CA THR A 393 12.10 40.98 2.39
C THR A 393 11.20 39.79 2.71
N PRO A 394 9.96 40.03 3.13
CA PRO A 394 9.01 38.96 3.41
C PRO A 394 8.40 38.42 2.12
N TYR A 395 8.32 37.12 2.02
CA TYR A 395 7.67 36.37 0.93
C TYR A 395 6.71 35.35 1.48
N CYS A 396 5.78 34.91 0.66
CA CYS A 396 4.87 33.81 0.97
C CYS A 396 5.13 32.64 0.03
N PHE A 397 5.22 31.45 0.61
CA PHE A 397 5.41 30.21 -0.13
C PHE A 397 4.26 29.24 0.17
N SER A 398 3.86 28.46 -0.82
CA SER A 398 2.88 27.39 -0.64
C SER A 398 3.44 26.29 0.28
N ALA A 399 2.59 25.33 0.63
CA ALA A 399 3.02 24.15 1.37
C ALA A 399 4.03 23.27 0.60
N SER A 400 4.06 23.37 -0.73
CA SER A 400 5.05 22.73 -1.61
C SER A 400 6.31 23.55 -1.85
N GLY A 401 6.36 24.79 -1.31
CA GLY A 401 7.53 25.68 -1.39
C GLY A 401 7.53 26.64 -2.58
N GLU A 402 6.45 26.72 -3.36
CA GLU A 402 6.31 27.68 -4.48
C GLU A 402 6.04 29.08 -3.97
N MET A 403 6.83 30.05 -4.42
CA MET A 403 6.58 31.46 -4.11
C MET A 403 5.23 31.89 -4.67
N GLN A 404 4.45 32.53 -3.84
CA GLN A 404 3.10 32.94 -4.13
C GLN A 404 3.04 34.40 -4.60
N TYR A 405 2.00 34.71 -5.39
CA TYR A 405 1.70 36.05 -5.89
C TYR A 405 0.23 36.36 -5.66
N GLY A 406 -0.10 37.64 -5.49
CA GLY A 406 -1.46 38.05 -5.21
C GLY A 406 -1.94 37.60 -3.84
N LEU A 407 -3.22 37.28 -3.74
CA LEU A 407 -3.83 36.75 -2.50
C LEU A 407 -3.49 35.28 -2.35
N ALA A 408 -2.82 34.92 -1.27
CA ALA A 408 -2.30 33.58 -1.04
C ALA A 408 -2.55 33.12 0.40
N ASP A 409 -2.62 31.80 0.61
CA ASP A 409 -2.70 31.19 1.92
C ASP A 409 -1.29 30.82 2.41
N ALA A 410 -0.89 31.43 3.52
CA ALA A 410 0.38 31.16 4.17
C ALA A 410 0.35 29.94 5.11
N GLY A 411 -0.78 29.21 5.17
CA GLY A 411 -1.00 28.11 6.13
C GLY A 411 -1.40 28.58 7.53
N THR A 412 -1.12 29.85 7.85
CA THR A 412 -1.52 30.50 9.12
C THR A 412 -2.55 31.61 8.91
N GLY A 413 -2.91 31.88 7.66
CA GLY A 413 -3.86 32.89 7.22
C GLY A 413 -3.49 33.45 5.87
N LEU A 414 -4.37 34.28 5.31
CA LEU A 414 -4.15 34.92 4.01
C LEU A 414 -3.09 36.01 4.08
N CYS A 415 -2.23 36.07 3.10
CA CYS A 415 -1.28 37.15 2.83
C CYS A 415 -1.47 37.69 1.41
N TYR A 416 -0.87 38.83 1.08
CA TYR A 416 -0.89 39.37 -0.26
C TYR A 416 0.53 39.69 -0.74
N ALA A 417 0.93 39.08 -1.82
CA ALA A 417 2.22 39.30 -2.46
C ALA A 417 2.09 40.13 -3.72
N GLY A 418 2.99 41.09 -3.91
CA GLY A 418 3.07 41.90 -5.12
C GLY A 418 3.50 41.08 -6.35
N THR A 419 3.63 41.77 -7.49
CA THR A 419 4.11 41.15 -8.75
C THR A 419 5.57 40.71 -8.69
N ASP A 420 6.33 41.20 -7.72
CA ASP A 420 7.70 40.81 -7.38
C ASP A 420 7.76 39.67 -6.35
N GLY A 421 6.61 39.27 -5.82
CA GLY A 421 6.45 38.26 -4.78
C GLY A 421 6.60 38.77 -3.35
N ALA A 422 7.04 40.03 -3.16
CA ALA A 422 7.18 40.62 -1.83
C ALA A 422 5.81 40.87 -1.18
N LEU A 423 5.69 40.52 0.10
CA LEU A 423 4.45 40.71 0.85
C LEU A 423 4.16 42.19 1.11
N GLN A 424 2.93 42.56 0.89
CA GLN A 424 2.43 43.93 1.10
C GLN A 424 1.54 43.97 2.36
N THR A 425 1.47 45.16 2.97
CA THR A 425 0.67 45.42 4.17
C THR A 425 -0.23 46.64 3.97
N GLY A 426 -1.18 46.83 4.87
CA GLY A 426 -2.15 47.91 4.78
C GLY A 426 -3.40 47.50 3.99
N TRP A 427 -4.10 48.47 3.48
CA TRP A 427 -5.33 48.30 2.71
C TRP A 427 -5.03 47.83 1.29
N ILE A 428 -5.54 46.69 0.92
CA ILE A 428 -5.39 46.11 -0.43
C ILE A 428 -6.75 45.66 -0.93
N ARG A 429 -7.04 46.00 -2.18
CA ARG A 429 -8.25 45.54 -2.85
C ARG A 429 -7.91 44.44 -3.85
N VAL A 430 -8.65 43.34 -3.74
CA VAL A 430 -8.52 42.22 -4.66
C VAL A 430 -9.90 41.97 -5.28
N GLY A 431 -10.04 42.30 -6.54
CA GLY A 431 -11.34 42.29 -7.18
C GLY A 431 -12.28 43.32 -6.55
N GLN A 432 -13.41 42.84 -6.03
CA GLN A 432 -14.38 43.68 -5.35
C GLN A 432 -14.19 43.69 -3.82
N GLU A 433 -13.38 42.83 -3.30
CA GLU A 433 -13.14 42.64 -1.89
C GLU A 433 -12.02 43.56 -1.39
N GLN A 434 -12.17 44.02 -0.16
CA GLN A 434 -11.17 44.82 0.52
C GLN A 434 -10.58 44.04 1.69
N TYR A 435 -9.28 44.06 1.81
CA TYR A 435 -8.52 43.42 2.87
C TYR A 435 -7.66 44.44 3.61
N TYR A 436 -7.27 44.09 4.81
CA TYR A 436 -6.24 44.81 5.54
C TYR A 436 -5.18 43.84 6.02
N PHE A 437 -3.99 43.93 5.46
CA PHE A 437 -2.87 43.09 5.85
C PHE A 437 -2.06 43.77 6.94
N GLN A 438 -1.93 43.10 8.07
CA GLN A 438 -1.35 43.65 9.30
C GLN A 438 0.17 43.86 9.13
N PRO A 439 0.73 45.03 9.48
CA PRO A 439 2.14 45.34 9.23
C PRO A 439 3.16 44.45 9.94
N LYS A 440 2.75 43.77 11.03
CA LYS A 440 3.64 42.90 11.81
C LYS A 440 3.60 41.43 11.41
N THR A 441 2.45 40.98 10.99
CA THR A 441 2.22 39.55 10.67
C THR A 441 2.13 39.28 9.18
N TYR A 442 1.89 40.31 8.38
CA TYR A 442 1.59 40.24 6.93
C TYR A 442 0.31 39.47 6.61
N LEU A 443 -0.42 39.06 7.62
CA LEU A 443 -1.68 38.33 7.47
C LEU A 443 -2.86 39.28 7.38
N ALA A 444 -3.89 38.86 6.67
CA ALA A 444 -5.17 39.56 6.61
C ALA A 444 -5.77 39.64 8.03
N ALA A 445 -6.29 40.82 8.34
CA ALA A 445 -7.04 41.03 9.57
C ALA A 445 -8.29 40.14 9.60
N GLN A 446 -8.69 39.69 10.79
CA GLN A 446 -9.93 38.95 11.03
C GLN A 446 -10.63 39.51 12.28
N GLY A 447 -11.97 39.43 12.29
CA GLY A 447 -12.76 39.95 13.39
C GLY A 447 -12.74 41.46 13.51
N PHE A 448 -13.08 42.01 14.66
CA PHE A 448 -13.05 43.43 14.93
C PHE A 448 -11.62 43.94 15.04
N THR A 449 -11.27 44.88 14.17
CA THR A 449 -9.91 45.44 14.08
C THR A 449 -10.00 46.97 14.04
N ALA A 450 -9.19 47.61 14.87
CA ALA A 450 -9.05 49.08 14.86
C ALA A 450 -7.90 49.49 13.92
N ILE A 451 -8.18 50.37 12.96
CA ILE A 451 -7.24 50.87 11.99
C ILE A 451 -7.44 52.39 11.90
N ASP A 452 -6.38 53.15 12.14
CA ASP A 452 -6.38 54.62 12.12
C ASP A 452 -7.54 55.25 12.92
N GLY A 453 -7.84 54.66 14.11
CA GLY A 453 -8.87 55.13 15.01
C GLY A 453 -10.30 54.77 14.61
N LYS A 454 -10.49 54.06 13.51
CA LYS A 454 -11.79 53.51 13.08
C LYS A 454 -11.84 52.01 13.32
N LYS A 455 -13.02 51.48 13.62
CA LYS A 455 -13.27 50.08 13.88
C LYS A 455 -13.86 49.42 12.64
N TYR A 456 -13.31 48.31 12.24
CA TYR A 456 -13.73 47.49 11.10
C TYR A 456 -14.02 46.06 11.58
N TYR A 457 -14.71 45.30 10.75
CA TYR A 457 -14.86 43.87 10.96
C TYR A 457 -14.42 43.14 9.66
N PHE A 458 -13.56 42.15 9.84
CA PHE A 458 -13.13 41.32 8.78
C PHE A 458 -13.67 39.89 8.99
N GLN A 459 -14.27 39.33 7.97
CA GLN A 459 -14.79 37.98 7.98
C GLN A 459 -13.65 36.95 8.18
N SER A 460 -13.99 35.71 8.45
CA SER A 460 -12.99 34.61 8.51
C SER A 460 -12.21 34.43 7.20
N SER A 461 -12.78 34.83 6.08
CA SER A 461 -12.11 34.92 4.78
C SER A 461 -11.10 36.07 4.67
N GLY A 462 -10.96 36.92 5.69
CA GLY A 462 -10.14 38.13 5.66
C GLY A 462 -10.78 39.31 4.93
N CYS A 463 -11.92 39.13 4.27
CA CYS A 463 -12.63 40.21 3.57
C CYS A 463 -13.25 41.19 4.59
N MET A 464 -13.10 42.49 4.31
CA MET A 464 -13.78 43.52 5.09
C MET A 464 -15.29 43.37 4.92
N ALA A 465 -15.96 43.22 6.05
CA ALA A 465 -17.41 43.18 6.06
C ALA A 465 -18.01 44.57 5.88
N ARG A 466 -19.12 44.62 5.22
CA ARG A 466 -20.05 45.73 5.11
C ARG A 466 -21.41 45.23 5.53
N ASP A 467 -22.33 46.17 5.85
CA ASP A 467 -23.68 45.82 6.20
C ASP A 467 -23.82 45.22 7.62
N TRP A 468 -24.89 44.48 7.87
CA TRP A 468 -25.16 43.91 9.18
C TRP A 468 -24.26 42.69 9.46
N ILE A 469 -23.51 42.76 10.51
CA ILE A 469 -22.63 41.72 11.01
C ILE A 469 -23.28 41.11 12.23
N GLN A 470 -23.52 39.80 12.19
CA GLN A 470 -23.97 39.06 13.37
C GLN A 470 -22.74 38.38 14.01
N ASN A 471 -22.52 38.72 15.28
CA ASN A 471 -21.49 38.10 16.11
C ASN A 471 -22.15 37.50 17.36
N GLY A 472 -22.50 36.24 17.29
CA GLY A 472 -23.30 35.57 18.30
C GLY A 472 -24.72 36.14 18.37
N THR A 473 -25.10 36.72 19.52
CA THR A 473 -26.40 37.38 19.73
C THR A 473 -26.37 38.89 19.44
N GLU A 474 -25.19 39.45 19.22
CA GLU A 474 -24.99 40.88 18.96
C GLU A 474 -24.95 41.18 17.47
N TYR A 475 -25.45 42.35 17.11
CA TYR A 475 -25.40 42.88 15.75
C TYR A 475 -24.60 44.17 15.74
N ALA A 476 -23.69 44.27 14.76
CA ALA A 476 -23.01 45.51 14.42
C ALA A 476 -23.32 45.84 12.97
N TYR A 477 -23.26 47.09 12.61
CA TYR A 477 -23.39 47.52 11.21
C TYR A 477 -22.11 48.23 10.77
N ALA A 478 -21.55 47.75 9.67
CA ALA A 478 -20.49 48.45 8.96
C ALA A 478 -21.08 49.23 7.79
N ASP A 479 -20.70 50.48 7.66
CA ASP A 479 -21.15 51.33 6.55
C ASP A 479 -20.54 50.88 5.22
N GLU A 480 -20.85 51.60 4.15
CA GLU A 480 -20.35 51.37 2.78
C GLU A 480 -18.82 51.40 2.69
N PHE A 481 -18.15 52.02 3.66
CA PHE A 481 -16.68 52.04 3.78
C PHE A 481 -16.13 50.97 4.72
N GLY A 482 -17.01 50.14 5.27
CA GLY A 482 -16.67 49.08 6.23
C GLY A 482 -16.45 49.56 7.66
N VAL A 483 -16.68 50.83 7.94
CA VAL A 483 -16.51 51.40 9.30
C VAL A 483 -17.69 51.00 10.18
N ILE A 484 -17.39 50.37 11.33
CA ILE A 484 -18.42 50.00 12.31
C ILE A 484 -19.05 51.28 12.89
N GLN A 485 -20.37 51.33 12.83
CA GLN A 485 -21.18 52.42 13.35
C GLN A 485 -21.60 52.11 14.79
N ASP A 486 -20.93 52.72 15.78
CA ASP A 486 -21.22 52.51 17.19
C ASP A 486 -22.55 53.12 17.60
N ASP A 487 -22.99 54.17 16.89
CA ASP A 487 -24.29 54.83 17.11
C ASP A 487 -25.14 54.86 15.83
N LEU A 488 -25.57 53.67 15.42
CA LEU A 488 -26.34 53.46 14.18
C LEU A 488 -27.67 54.28 14.16
N TYR A 489 -28.24 54.54 15.33
CA TYR A 489 -29.52 55.24 15.47
C TYR A 489 -29.37 56.78 15.62
N LYS A 490 -28.15 57.26 15.54
CA LYS A 490 -27.88 58.67 15.60
C LYS A 490 -28.47 59.39 14.40
N GLN A 491 -29.21 60.46 14.68
CA GLN A 491 -29.68 61.38 13.64
C GLN A 491 -28.53 62.28 13.17
N SER A 492 -28.71 62.92 12.03
CA SER A 492 -27.80 63.98 11.61
C SER A 492 -27.68 65.05 12.67
N THR A 493 -26.45 65.43 13.00
CA THR A 493 -26.14 66.47 13.97
C THR A 493 -26.10 67.85 13.34
N ALA A 494 -26.06 67.92 12.00
CA ALA A 494 -26.06 69.18 11.29
C ALA A 494 -27.41 69.91 11.50
N PRO A 495 -27.41 71.11 11.98
CA PRO A 495 -28.64 71.85 12.22
C PRO A 495 -29.36 72.15 10.92
N TYR A 496 -30.65 71.80 10.88
CA TYR A 496 -31.49 72.17 9.74
C TYR A 496 -31.94 73.60 9.83
N ASN A 497 -31.67 74.40 8.82
CA ASN A 497 -32.16 75.76 8.66
C ASN A 497 -32.83 75.90 7.27
N PRO A 498 -34.12 76.12 7.18
CA PRO A 498 -34.88 76.23 5.96
C PRO A 498 -34.39 77.37 5.00
N MET A 499 -33.69 78.35 5.58
CA MET A 499 -33.23 79.53 4.86
C MET A 499 -31.75 79.49 4.44
N ALA A 500 -31.02 78.53 4.86
CA ALA A 500 -29.57 78.37 4.54
C ALA A 500 -29.32 77.08 3.76
N VAL A 501 -28.14 77.00 3.17
CA VAL A 501 -27.66 75.72 2.56
C VAL A 501 -27.61 74.66 3.62
N LEU A 502 -28.14 73.45 3.32
CA LEU A 502 -28.16 72.35 4.27
C LEU A 502 -26.72 71.91 4.52
N LYS A 503 -26.34 71.86 5.79
CA LYS A 503 -24.99 71.38 6.16
C LYS A 503 -25.02 69.88 6.33
N ALA A 504 -24.30 69.17 5.43
CA ALA A 504 -24.13 67.74 5.55
C ALA A 504 -23.24 67.37 6.73
N ASP A 505 -23.45 66.16 7.28
CA ASP A 505 -22.60 65.55 8.30
C ASP A 505 -21.27 65.07 7.70
N SER A 506 -21.30 64.61 6.46
CA SER A 506 -20.12 64.24 5.70
C SER A 506 -20.30 64.48 4.22
N VAL A 507 -19.17 64.58 3.48
CA VAL A 507 -19.15 64.70 2.03
C VAL A 507 -18.13 63.71 1.50
N THR A 508 -18.52 62.91 0.52
CA THR A 508 -17.67 61.89 -0.12
C THR A 508 -17.81 61.95 -1.64
N ASN A 509 -16.99 61.24 -2.36
CA ASN A 509 -17.12 61.07 -3.81
C ASN A 509 -17.37 59.62 -4.15
N LEU A 510 -18.57 59.32 -4.64
CA LEU A 510 -18.98 57.97 -5.03
C LEU A 510 -18.93 57.85 -6.57
N ASN A 511 -17.88 57.25 -7.09
CA ASN A 511 -17.65 57.05 -8.56
C ASN A 511 -17.79 58.33 -9.42
N GLY A 512 -17.21 59.44 -8.91
CA GLY A 512 -17.27 60.75 -9.56
C GLY A 512 -18.48 61.60 -9.22
N VAL A 513 -19.40 61.15 -8.37
CA VAL A 513 -20.55 61.87 -7.86
C VAL A 513 -20.27 62.41 -6.47
N THR A 514 -20.21 63.74 -6.29
CA THR A 514 -20.11 64.33 -4.97
C THR A 514 -21.37 64.02 -4.19
N THR A 515 -21.21 63.29 -3.07
CA THR A 515 -22.33 62.81 -2.26
C THR A 515 -22.27 63.39 -0.86
N TYR A 516 -23.32 64.04 -0.49
CA TYR A 516 -23.55 64.62 0.84
C TYR A 516 -24.37 63.67 1.68
N GLN A 517 -24.00 63.43 2.96
CA GLN A 517 -24.77 62.61 3.88
C GLN A 517 -25.55 63.50 4.85
N TYR A 518 -26.84 63.21 5.04
CA TYR A 518 -27.68 63.79 6.04
C TYR A 518 -28.77 62.77 6.43
N PHE A 519 -28.50 61.93 7.43
CA PHE A 519 -29.44 60.89 7.86
C PHE A 519 -30.64 61.46 8.57
N ILE A 520 -31.80 61.39 7.93
CA ILE A 520 -33.07 61.92 8.41
C ILE A 520 -33.75 60.90 9.30
N ARG A 521 -33.96 61.26 10.60
CA ARG A 521 -34.59 60.35 11.56
C ARG A 521 -35.63 61.09 12.46
N ASN A 522 -35.72 62.35 12.36
CA ASN A 522 -36.63 63.20 13.15
C ASN A 522 -37.97 63.47 12.49
N HIS A 523 -38.29 62.80 11.40
CA HIS A 523 -39.55 62.86 10.69
C HIS A 523 -40.38 61.59 11.01
N ASN A 524 -41.72 61.71 10.99
CA ASN A 524 -42.63 60.58 11.27
C ASN A 524 -42.36 59.32 10.47
N VAL A 525 -41.94 59.44 9.22
CA VAL A 525 -41.58 58.31 8.37
C VAL A 525 -40.28 57.63 8.78
N TYR A 526 -39.36 58.38 9.40
CA TYR A 526 -38.05 57.86 9.83
C TYR A 526 -38.01 57.59 11.36
N ASN A 527 -39.06 58.00 12.10
CA ASN A 527 -39.14 57.77 13.54
C ASN A 527 -39.86 56.43 13.83
N ILE A 528 -39.33 55.38 13.34
CA ILE A 528 -39.85 54.03 13.48
C ILE A 528 -38.86 53.16 14.25
N ASP A 529 -39.33 52.01 14.72
CA ASP A 529 -38.46 51.01 15.34
C ASP A 529 -37.48 50.42 14.30
N LEU A 530 -36.35 51.09 14.11
CA LEU A 530 -35.34 50.75 13.12
C LEU A 530 -34.80 49.33 13.25
N PRO A 531 -34.64 48.70 14.41
CA PRO A 531 -34.25 47.29 14.49
C PRO A 531 -35.16 46.35 13.70
N ASN A 532 -36.44 46.68 13.58
CA ASN A 532 -37.39 45.88 12.77
C ASN A 532 -37.32 46.17 11.27
N TYR A 533 -36.59 47.19 10.89
CA TYR A 533 -36.41 47.63 9.48
C TYR A 533 -34.97 47.49 9.00
N ARG A 534 -34.22 46.57 9.54
CA ARG A 534 -32.86 46.26 9.06
C ARG A 534 -32.93 45.74 7.64
N MET A 535 -32.07 46.25 6.79
CA MET A 535 -31.82 45.69 5.47
C MET A 535 -30.66 44.68 5.57
N THR A 536 -30.98 43.40 5.78
CA THR A 536 -30.00 42.34 6.03
C THR A 536 -29.50 41.66 4.80
N ASP A 537 -30.05 42.00 3.62
CA ASP A 537 -29.65 41.44 2.32
C ASP A 537 -29.95 42.49 1.25
N VAL A 538 -28.89 43.05 0.66
CA VAL A 538 -29.01 43.96 -0.47
C VAL A 538 -28.99 43.16 -1.76
N ILE A 539 -30.16 42.99 -2.39
CA ILE A 539 -30.28 42.26 -3.65
C ILE A 539 -30.05 43.14 -4.88
N GLY A 540 -30.05 44.45 -4.75
CA GLY A 540 -29.79 45.36 -5.87
C GLY A 540 -30.18 46.81 -5.58
N VAL A 541 -30.29 47.57 -6.69
CA VAL A 541 -30.59 49.00 -6.66
C VAL A 541 -31.89 49.26 -7.43
N THR A 542 -32.77 50.06 -6.85
CA THR A 542 -34.00 50.52 -7.50
C THR A 542 -33.90 51.99 -7.89
N VAL A 543 -34.09 52.26 -9.19
CA VAL A 543 -34.05 53.62 -9.76
C VAL A 543 -35.47 54.18 -9.93
N HIS A 544 -35.63 55.42 -9.50
CA HIS A 544 -36.83 56.20 -9.62
C HIS A 544 -36.56 57.49 -10.41
N ASN A 545 -37.62 58.16 -10.90
CA ASN A 545 -37.58 59.53 -11.33
C ASN A 545 -38.44 60.42 -10.48
N THR A 546 -37.86 61.53 -10.09
CA THR A 546 -38.52 62.65 -9.42
C THR A 546 -38.43 63.88 -10.34
N PRO A 547 -39.55 64.60 -10.55
CA PRO A 547 -39.53 65.80 -11.38
C PRO A 547 -38.70 66.91 -10.76
N ARG A 548 -38.09 67.73 -11.62
CA ARG A 548 -37.43 68.95 -11.15
C ARG A 548 -38.44 69.92 -10.60
N VAL A 549 -38.10 70.58 -9.52
CA VAL A 549 -38.87 71.66 -8.98
C VAL A 549 -38.15 72.99 -9.20
N THR A 550 -38.85 74.09 -8.96
CA THR A 550 -38.19 75.40 -8.97
C THR A 550 -37.16 75.46 -7.86
N ALA A 551 -35.86 75.61 -8.27
CA ALA A 551 -34.78 75.64 -7.30
C ALA A 551 -34.72 76.95 -6.52
N ASN A 552 -34.50 76.88 -5.21
CA ASN A 552 -34.13 78.02 -4.41
C ASN A 552 -32.72 78.50 -4.78
N THR A 553 -32.48 79.75 -4.80
CA THR A 553 -31.17 80.30 -5.10
C THR A 553 -30.12 79.73 -4.15
N GLY A 554 -29.08 79.15 -4.74
CA GLY A 554 -27.94 78.58 -3.97
C GLY A 554 -28.11 77.17 -3.44
N THR A 555 -29.18 76.42 -3.81
CA THR A 555 -29.41 75.05 -3.43
C THR A 555 -29.48 74.14 -4.68
N THR A 556 -29.07 72.90 -4.54
CA THR A 556 -29.24 71.86 -5.57
C THR A 556 -30.61 71.23 -5.53
N GLN A 557 -31.05 70.57 -6.59
CA GLN A 557 -32.34 69.86 -6.59
C GLN A 557 -32.34 68.69 -5.58
N ALA A 558 -31.24 67.96 -5.47
CA ALA A 558 -31.07 66.87 -4.53
C ALA A 558 -31.14 67.40 -3.08
N GLU A 559 -30.56 68.56 -2.77
CA GLU A 559 -30.69 69.19 -1.47
C GLU A 559 -32.14 69.58 -1.19
N GLN A 560 -32.84 70.12 -2.17
CA GLN A 560 -34.26 70.56 -1.95
C GLN A 560 -35.17 69.36 -1.66
N TYR A 561 -35.01 68.23 -2.32
CA TYR A 561 -35.75 67.01 -2.01
C TYR A 561 -35.39 66.44 -0.64
N THR A 562 -34.11 66.50 -0.24
CA THR A 562 -33.67 66.19 1.12
C THR A 562 -34.40 67.08 2.14
N ARG A 563 -34.48 68.39 1.91
CA ARG A 563 -35.25 69.33 2.75
C ARG A 563 -36.75 69.03 2.76
N ALA A 564 -37.33 68.67 1.62
CA ALA A 564 -38.72 68.27 1.54
C ALA A 564 -39.01 67.02 2.38
N THR A 565 -38.09 66.08 2.38
CA THR A 565 -38.16 64.89 3.24
C THR A 565 -38.06 65.25 4.73
N ILE A 566 -37.11 66.13 5.11
CA ILE A 566 -36.97 66.62 6.51
C ILE A 566 -38.27 67.27 6.98
N ASN A 567 -38.93 68.04 6.11
CA ASN A 567 -40.19 68.79 6.42
C ASN A 567 -41.43 67.90 6.30
N GLY A 568 -41.35 66.64 5.93
CA GLY A 568 -42.52 65.76 5.78
C GLY A 568 -43.28 65.94 4.48
N ASN A 569 -42.75 66.73 3.53
CA ASN A 569 -43.46 67.02 2.28
C ASN A 569 -43.38 65.87 1.26
N MET A 570 -42.63 64.82 1.57
CA MET A 570 -42.53 63.64 0.75
C MET A 570 -43.42 62.49 1.21
N ASN A 571 -44.34 62.75 2.15
CA ASN A 571 -45.25 61.78 2.74
C ASN A 571 -44.46 60.57 3.32
N ASP A 572 -44.91 59.36 3.03
CA ASP A 572 -44.30 58.11 3.54
C ASP A 572 -43.05 57.64 2.77
N VAL A 573 -42.61 58.42 1.76
CA VAL A 573 -41.45 58.04 0.93
C VAL A 573 -40.16 58.13 1.73
N ARG A 574 -39.41 57.01 1.80
CA ARG A 574 -38.07 56.93 2.33
C ARG A 574 -37.15 56.37 1.27
N VAL A 575 -36.25 57.24 0.82
CA VAL A 575 -35.26 56.89 -0.18
C VAL A 575 -33.86 57.01 0.38
N HIS A 576 -32.95 56.22 -0.13
CA HIS A 576 -31.56 56.32 0.29
C HIS A 576 -30.87 57.50 -0.32
N TYR A 577 -31.10 57.78 -1.63
CA TYR A 577 -30.44 58.87 -2.33
C TYR A 577 -31.40 59.70 -3.15
N TYR A 578 -31.17 61.00 -3.17
CA TYR A 578 -31.61 61.95 -4.21
C TYR A 578 -30.38 62.35 -5.05
N VAL A 579 -30.48 62.30 -6.38
CA VAL A 579 -29.39 62.66 -7.26
C VAL A 579 -29.83 63.60 -8.36
N ASP A 580 -29.05 64.68 -8.59
CA ASP A 580 -29.25 65.65 -9.66
C ASP A 580 -27.97 65.79 -10.52
N GLU A 581 -27.93 66.77 -11.40
CA GLU A 581 -26.79 67.07 -12.27
C GLU A 581 -25.54 67.55 -11.51
N ASN A 582 -25.62 67.92 -10.27
CA ASN A 582 -24.53 68.48 -9.49
C ASN A 582 -23.98 67.50 -8.43
N CYS A 583 -24.87 66.77 -7.80
CA CYS A 583 -24.53 65.99 -6.60
C CYS A 583 -25.57 64.90 -6.30
N ALA A 584 -25.27 64.09 -5.25
CA ALA A 584 -26.22 63.24 -4.57
C ALA A 584 -26.32 63.63 -3.11
N TRP A 585 -27.50 63.41 -2.49
CA TRP A 585 -27.71 63.47 -1.07
C TRP A 585 -28.17 62.12 -0.55
N GLN A 586 -27.41 61.52 0.37
CA GLN A 586 -27.78 60.29 1.06
C GLN A 586 -28.57 60.60 2.30
N ASN A 587 -29.83 60.17 2.36
CA ASN A 587 -30.77 60.52 3.41
C ASN A 587 -30.98 59.38 4.43
N SER A 588 -30.65 58.15 4.05
CA SER A 588 -30.75 56.96 4.91
C SER A 588 -29.52 56.11 4.78
N SER A 589 -29.10 55.54 5.91
CA SER A 589 -28.08 54.48 5.93
C SER A 589 -28.58 53.22 5.19
N HIS A 590 -27.71 52.56 4.49
CA HIS A 590 -28.01 51.25 3.91
C HIS A 590 -28.36 50.16 4.95
N ALA A 591 -28.11 50.42 6.23
CA ALA A 591 -28.56 49.58 7.33
C ALA A 591 -30.07 49.36 7.37
N PHE A 592 -30.83 50.27 6.79
CA PHE A 592 -32.26 50.29 6.93
C PHE A 592 -32.99 50.22 5.59
N THR A 593 -34.14 49.56 5.64
CA THR A 593 -35.03 49.42 4.49
C THR A 593 -35.57 50.76 4.04
N GLY A 594 -35.77 50.92 2.73
CA GLY A 594 -36.50 52.05 2.17
C GLY A 594 -38.02 51.88 2.26
N TRP A 595 -38.76 52.90 1.80
CA TRP A 595 -40.19 52.86 1.54
C TRP A 595 -40.46 53.58 0.25
N HIS A 596 -40.17 52.95 -0.87
CA HIS A 596 -40.06 53.60 -2.18
C HIS A 596 -40.67 52.79 -3.33
N ALA A 597 -40.78 51.47 -3.21
CA ALA A 597 -41.13 50.55 -4.29
C ALA A 597 -42.64 50.24 -4.38
N ALA A 598 -43.41 50.73 -3.42
CA ALA A 598 -44.84 50.50 -3.30
C ALA A 598 -45.29 49.02 -3.31
N ASP A 599 -44.38 48.12 -2.96
CA ASP A 599 -44.60 46.68 -2.85
C ASP A 599 -44.86 46.22 -1.40
N GLY A 600 -45.08 47.14 -0.49
CA GLY A 600 -45.34 46.89 0.92
C GLY A 600 -44.13 46.26 1.61
N ALA A 601 -44.30 45.05 2.15
CA ALA A 601 -43.22 44.29 2.74
C ALA A 601 -42.41 43.48 1.73
N GLY A 602 -42.49 43.82 0.46
CA GLY A 602 -41.77 43.11 -0.64
C GLY A 602 -40.29 43.46 -0.73
N ASP A 603 -39.60 42.76 -1.61
CA ASP A 603 -38.15 42.86 -1.74
C ASP A 603 -37.68 44.23 -2.26
N GLY A 604 -38.51 44.92 -3.03
CA GLY A 604 -38.22 46.28 -3.50
C GLY A 604 -37.97 47.23 -2.33
N ASN A 605 -38.88 47.27 -1.38
CA ASN A 605 -38.75 48.10 -0.20
C ASN A 605 -37.73 47.60 0.82
N ARG A 606 -37.61 46.25 0.97
CA ARG A 606 -36.83 45.66 2.06
C ARG A 606 -35.41 45.31 1.72
N LYS A 607 -35.12 45.14 0.43
CA LYS A 607 -33.80 44.59 -0.02
C LYS A 607 -33.13 45.41 -1.12
N THR A 608 -33.67 46.56 -1.52
CA THR A 608 -33.01 47.40 -2.55
C THR A 608 -32.68 48.79 -2.01
N ILE A 609 -31.50 49.27 -2.48
CA ILE A 609 -31.11 50.66 -2.24
C ILE A 609 -31.80 51.52 -3.31
N SER A 610 -32.45 52.58 -2.88
CA SER A 610 -33.24 53.44 -3.75
C SER A 610 -32.51 54.72 -4.16
N ILE A 611 -32.58 55.06 -5.43
CA ILE A 611 -32.07 56.28 -6.00
C ILE A 611 -33.21 57.04 -6.70
N GLU A 612 -33.53 58.23 -6.26
CA GLU A 612 -34.40 59.17 -6.96
C GLU A 612 -33.58 60.08 -7.92
N CYS A 613 -33.64 59.78 -9.20
CA CYS A 613 -33.00 60.62 -10.24
C CYS A 613 -33.89 61.78 -10.60
N ILE A 614 -33.38 62.99 -10.40
CA ILE A 614 -34.18 64.22 -10.56
C ILE A 614 -34.01 64.75 -11.99
N MET A 615 -35.07 64.64 -12.78
CA MET A 615 -35.07 64.96 -14.22
C MET A 615 -36.31 65.74 -14.59
N ALA A 616 -36.21 66.54 -15.65
CA ALA A 616 -37.33 67.26 -16.24
C ALA A 616 -37.72 66.72 -17.62
N SER A 617 -36.78 66.05 -18.31
CA SER A 617 -37.00 65.39 -19.59
C SER A 617 -35.99 64.30 -19.82
N SER A 618 -36.17 63.51 -20.84
CA SER A 618 -35.22 62.52 -21.33
C SER A 618 -34.19 63.03 -22.34
N THR A 619 -34.19 64.33 -22.65
CA THR A 619 -33.41 64.89 -23.76
C THR A 619 -32.62 66.15 -23.43
N ASP A 620 -33.00 66.90 -22.39
CA ASP A 620 -32.24 68.10 -22.00
C ASP A 620 -30.90 67.80 -21.32
N ALA A 621 -29.93 68.67 -21.56
CA ALA A 621 -28.55 68.40 -21.11
C ALA A 621 -28.43 68.29 -19.56
N THR A 622 -29.25 68.99 -18.80
CA THR A 622 -29.24 68.95 -17.35
C THR A 622 -29.77 67.62 -16.82
N SER A 623 -30.90 67.19 -17.36
CA SER A 623 -31.49 65.87 -17.03
C SER A 623 -30.59 64.73 -17.46
N LEU A 624 -29.96 64.81 -18.61
CA LEU A 624 -28.99 63.77 -19.05
C LEU A 624 -27.76 63.71 -18.15
N LYS A 625 -27.32 64.85 -17.60
CA LYS A 625 -26.23 64.85 -16.59
C LYS A 625 -26.68 64.25 -15.26
N ALA A 626 -27.91 64.52 -14.84
CA ALA A 626 -28.50 63.88 -13.65
C ALA A 626 -28.61 62.36 -13.83
N GLU A 627 -29.05 61.93 -15.04
CA GLU A 627 -29.07 60.53 -15.40
C GLU A 627 -27.68 59.88 -15.39
N ASP A 628 -26.63 60.56 -15.90
CA ASP A 628 -25.26 60.09 -15.86
C ASP A 628 -24.77 59.92 -14.40
N ASN A 629 -25.03 60.91 -13.54
CA ASN A 629 -24.73 60.81 -12.10
C ASN A 629 -25.47 59.65 -11.45
N CYS A 630 -26.76 59.47 -11.80
CA CYS A 630 -27.55 58.31 -11.33
C CYS A 630 -26.93 56.97 -11.78
N ALA A 631 -26.52 56.85 -13.02
CA ALA A 631 -25.86 55.65 -13.55
C ALA A 631 -24.52 55.38 -12.83
N ARG A 632 -23.71 56.42 -12.59
CA ARG A 632 -22.45 56.29 -11.82
C ARG A 632 -22.69 55.81 -10.37
N LEU A 633 -23.66 56.43 -9.71
CA LEU A 633 -24.05 56.05 -8.33
C LEU A 633 -24.61 54.63 -8.28
N ALA A 634 -25.51 54.29 -9.21
CA ALA A 634 -26.07 52.92 -9.31
C ALA A 634 -24.96 51.88 -9.57
N ALA A 635 -24.05 52.17 -10.47
CA ALA A 635 -22.88 51.30 -10.75
C ALA A 635 -22.01 51.10 -9.48
N TYR A 636 -21.73 52.20 -8.77
CA TYR A 636 -20.97 52.14 -7.53
C TYR A 636 -21.67 51.26 -6.46
N LEU A 637 -22.97 51.40 -6.27
CA LEU A 637 -23.74 50.63 -5.30
C LEU A 637 -23.83 49.14 -5.69
N LEU A 638 -24.08 48.85 -6.97
CA LEU A 638 -24.04 47.44 -7.44
C LEU A 638 -22.67 46.82 -7.23
N PHE A 639 -21.62 47.54 -7.60
CA PHE A 639 -20.23 47.12 -7.39
C PHE A 639 -19.96 46.86 -5.90
N LEU A 640 -20.39 47.78 -5.01
CA LEU A 640 -20.19 47.72 -3.59
C LEU A 640 -20.79 46.44 -2.96
N TYR A 641 -21.99 46.04 -3.42
CA TYR A 641 -22.72 44.87 -2.95
C TYR A 641 -22.52 43.62 -3.83
N HIS A 642 -21.49 43.56 -4.66
CA HIS A 642 -21.14 42.43 -5.52
C HIS A 642 -22.30 41.99 -6.43
N LYS A 643 -23.04 42.94 -6.93
CA LYS A 643 -24.15 42.74 -7.88
C LYS A 643 -23.76 43.21 -9.25
N ASP A 644 -24.31 42.58 -10.26
CA ASP A 644 -24.20 43.01 -11.65
C ASP A 644 -25.42 43.84 -12.06
N VAL A 645 -25.42 44.26 -13.32
CA VAL A 645 -26.50 45.10 -13.86
C VAL A 645 -27.86 44.39 -13.93
N SER A 646 -27.90 43.04 -13.77
CA SER A 646 -29.18 42.32 -13.68
C SER A 646 -29.94 42.62 -12.38
N SER A 647 -29.21 43.08 -11.35
CA SER A 647 -29.72 43.53 -10.06
C SER A 647 -30.09 45.01 -10.03
N LEU A 648 -30.22 45.66 -11.18
CA LEU A 648 -30.71 46.99 -11.34
C LEU A 648 -32.20 46.95 -11.70
N TYR A 649 -33.03 47.56 -10.85
CA TYR A 649 -34.48 47.48 -10.94
C TYR A 649 -35.11 48.85 -11.19
N THR A 650 -36.32 48.83 -11.73
CA THR A 650 -37.22 50.01 -11.81
C THR A 650 -38.27 49.90 -10.70
N HIS A 651 -38.87 51.02 -10.33
CA HIS A 651 -40.08 50.99 -9.46
C HIS A 651 -41.20 50.20 -10.16
N THR A 652 -41.38 50.35 -11.46
CA THR A 652 -42.36 49.57 -12.25
C THR A 652 -42.14 48.07 -12.12
N HIS A 653 -40.91 47.62 -12.03
CA HIS A 653 -40.58 46.23 -11.81
C HIS A 653 -41.27 45.69 -10.55
N TRP A 654 -41.13 46.37 -9.42
CA TRP A 654 -41.69 45.95 -8.13
C TRP A 654 -43.21 45.98 -8.09
N LEU A 655 -43.83 46.93 -8.79
CA LEU A 655 -45.28 46.95 -8.96
C LEU A 655 -45.73 45.72 -9.74
N ASN A 656 -45.05 45.37 -10.81
CA ASN A 656 -45.35 44.18 -11.60
C ASN A 656 -45.16 42.86 -10.78
N VAL A 657 -44.09 42.80 -9.97
CA VAL A 657 -43.84 41.66 -9.06
C VAL A 657 -44.96 41.54 -8.03
N ARG A 658 -45.31 42.65 -7.35
CA ARG A 658 -46.38 42.69 -6.40
C ARG A 658 -47.73 42.16 -6.98
N ASP A 659 -48.02 42.51 -8.24
CA ASP A 659 -49.28 42.15 -8.90
C ASP A 659 -49.20 40.80 -9.63
N GLY A 660 -48.17 39.98 -9.37
CA GLY A 660 -47.98 38.64 -9.91
C GLY A 660 -47.71 38.61 -11.41
N LYS A 661 -47.20 39.67 -12.01
CA LYS A 661 -46.80 39.75 -13.40
C LYS A 661 -45.46 39.02 -13.60
N THR A 662 -45.38 38.17 -14.60
CA THR A 662 -44.17 37.44 -14.96
C THR A 662 -43.60 37.89 -16.30
N GLY A 663 -42.35 37.61 -16.60
CA GLY A 663 -41.65 37.99 -17.82
C GLY A 663 -40.84 39.29 -17.64
N SER A 664 -40.76 40.13 -18.65
CA SER A 664 -40.03 41.41 -18.57
C SER A 664 -40.81 42.35 -17.65
N THR A 665 -40.37 42.44 -16.42
CA THR A 665 -41.03 43.25 -15.38
C THR A 665 -40.57 44.71 -15.35
N ASP A 666 -39.66 45.10 -16.21
CA ASP A 666 -39.15 46.48 -16.26
C ASP A 666 -40.14 47.48 -16.91
N TYR A 667 -41.07 46.97 -17.70
CA TYR A 667 -42.06 47.81 -18.36
C TYR A 667 -43.43 47.70 -17.76
N LEU A 668 -44.11 48.80 -17.68
CA LEU A 668 -45.45 48.90 -17.15
C LEU A 668 -46.43 48.05 -17.93
N ASN A 669 -47.17 47.27 -17.21
CA ASN A 669 -48.42 46.79 -17.72
C ASN A 669 -49.52 47.81 -17.44
N THR A 670 -49.94 48.52 -18.44
CA THR A 670 -50.88 49.64 -18.36
C THR A 670 -52.25 49.25 -17.81
N ALA A 671 -52.65 47.98 -17.90
CA ALA A 671 -53.89 47.49 -17.34
C ALA A 671 -53.88 47.48 -15.78
N SER A 672 -52.73 47.20 -15.20
CA SER A 672 -52.58 47.14 -13.73
C SER A 672 -52.15 48.46 -13.09
N HIS A 673 -51.25 49.22 -13.76
CA HIS A 673 -50.68 50.44 -13.26
C HIS A 673 -50.56 51.53 -14.31
N PRO A 674 -51.65 52.04 -14.85
CA PRO A 674 -51.65 52.97 -15.96
C PRO A 674 -51.04 54.35 -15.58
N TYR A 675 -50.88 54.63 -14.29
CA TYR A 675 -50.37 55.90 -13.76
C TYR A 675 -48.94 55.82 -13.19
N LYS A 676 -48.30 54.65 -13.17
CA LYS A 676 -47.02 54.49 -12.50
C LYS A 676 -45.92 53.93 -13.42
N MET A 677 -45.49 54.76 -14.31
CA MET A 677 -44.26 54.51 -15.11
C MET A 677 -43.10 55.17 -14.37
N CYS A 678 -42.26 54.37 -13.66
CA CYS A 678 -41.16 54.93 -12.91
C CYS A 678 -39.93 53.98 -13.01
N PRO A 679 -38.79 54.49 -13.43
CA PRO A 679 -38.43 55.89 -13.68
C PRO A 679 -38.97 56.41 -15.01
N TYR A 680 -39.80 57.42 -14.99
CA TYR A 680 -40.58 57.92 -16.14
C TYR A 680 -39.71 58.34 -17.36
N TYR A 681 -38.65 59.10 -17.08
CA TYR A 681 -37.77 59.61 -18.12
C TYR A 681 -36.71 58.60 -18.60
N ILE A 682 -36.31 57.65 -17.77
CA ILE A 682 -35.28 56.67 -18.07
C ILE A 682 -35.89 55.37 -18.67
N LEU A 683 -37.09 54.99 -18.26
CA LEU A 683 -37.74 53.74 -18.65
C LEU A 683 -37.86 53.55 -20.17
N PRO A 684 -38.13 54.55 -21.02
CA PRO A 684 -38.17 54.39 -22.46
C PRO A 684 -36.85 53.95 -23.09
N HIS A 685 -35.73 54.20 -22.43
CA HIS A 685 -34.38 53.80 -22.89
C HIS A 685 -33.62 52.98 -21.84
N TRP A 686 -34.35 52.23 -21.01
CA TRP A 686 -33.82 51.49 -19.89
C TRP A 686 -32.62 50.58 -20.25
N ASN A 687 -32.65 49.93 -21.42
CA ASN A 687 -31.54 49.09 -21.83
C ASN A 687 -30.26 49.89 -22.08
N SER A 688 -30.35 51.11 -22.63
CA SER A 688 -29.20 52.00 -22.80
C SER A 688 -28.70 52.51 -21.46
N PHE A 689 -29.58 52.78 -20.49
CA PHE A 689 -29.20 53.11 -19.13
C PHE A 689 -28.48 51.94 -18.45
N LYS A 690 -29.01 50.74 -18.53
CA LYS A 690 -28.32 49.52 -18.03
C LYS A 690 -26.94 49.34 -18.66
N ALA A 691 -26.80 49.51 -19.96
CA ALA A 691 -25.52 49.42 -20.64
C ALA A 691 -24.50 50.47 -20.12
N LYS A 692 -24.96 51.70 -19.83
CA LYS A 692 -24.13 52.73 -19.21
C LYS A 692 -23.71 52.37 -17.81
N VAL A 693 -24.61 51.81 -16.99
CA VAL A 693 -24.31 51.32 -15.65
C VAL A 693 -23.28 50.20 -15.71
N GLN A 694 -23.45 49.25 -16.62
CA GLN A 694 -22.47 48.15 -16.82
C GLN A 694 -21.09 48.69 -17.17
N GLN A 695 -21.01 49.68 -18.09
CA GLN A 695 -19.74 50.30 -18.44
C GLN A 695 -19.03 50.93 -17.22
N TYR A 696 -19.79 51.55 -16.31
CA TYR A 696 -19.22 52.07 -15.07
C TYR A 696 -18.81 50.99 -14.08
N ILE A 697 -19.54 49.87 -14.01
CA ILE A 697 -19.13 48.68 -13.24
C ILE A 697 -17.81 48.13 -13.79
N ASP A 698 -17.69 48.01 -15.10
CA ASP A 698 -16.47 47.50 -15.73
C ASP A 698 -15.24 48.39 -15.44
N ILE A 699 -15.44 49.74 -15.45
CA ILE A 699 -14.41 50.69 -15.05
C ILE A 699 -14.02 50.52 -13.57
N LEU A 700 -14.98 50.27 -12.68
CA LEU A 700 -14.71 50.04 -11.26
C LEU A 700 -13.96 48.73 -11.07
N ASN A 701 -14.33 47.67 -11.76
CA ASN A 701 -13.64 46.39 -11.74
C ASN A 701 -12.20 46.48 -12.26
N ALA A 702 -11.96 47.29 -13.33
CA ALA A 702 -10.64 47.48 -13.89
C ALA A 702 -9.68 48.31 -13.01
N LYS A 703 -10.19 49.02 -12.04
CA LYS A 703 -9.40 49.83 -11.10
C LYS A 703 -9.06 49.09 -9.80
N GLY A 704 -9.60 47.89 -9.62
CA GLY A 704 -9.38 46.97 -8.49
C GLY A 704 -8.48 45.86 -8.89
#